data_5b9365d3c35e0e9613a047b5eae184ad
#
_entry.id   5b9365d3c35e0e9613a047b5eae184ad
#
_cell.length_a   1.000
_cell.length_b   1.000
_cell.length_c   1.000
_cell.angle_alpha   90.00
_cell.angle_beta   90.00
_cell.angle_gamma   90.00
#
_symmetry.space_group_name_H-M   'P 1'
#
loop_
_entity.id
_entity.type
_entity.pdbx_description
1 polymer ?
#
loop_
_entity_poly.entity_id
_entity_poly.type
_entity_poly.pdbx_seq_one_letter_code
_entity_poly.pdbx_strand_id
1 'polypeptide(L)'
;MKQLIILLIIFNLLSCSNRQVNLDSNSLSEYTIVSDNRAVADTLNVYLKKALGVELPIASDIKGNKKYIHLKNNSDFLTDYMSLSFSEYSITVQGNNSKMLSYGVYEFLENFLGVRWYSTDLTVVPEITSFNIPLDKEIIYKPSVTTRTVHSRLFYKDSSFADKLKVSNEAFPNYVPNARVHTFHRFIPYDKFYDNHPEYYALRNGKRLATQLCLTNEKVLEIVKDSVASFFKKHDLSTVISVSQDDNTQYCMCDSCSEIHEREGSPAGSMIYFVNQIAKSFPNKTISTLAYQYTRKPPITRPESNVLITLCSIECDRSVPIDEGCKDFQKDLQGWSKLTQNIRIWDYTTQFTNFLAPFPNWATIKPNINLFVNNNAKWIFEQHSNNPSELFELRSYLMAKLLWNPDLDSDIIIKDFTNGYYGSGGIFIAKYIEEIQFQLNEAKPFFLFLYGDPSQAFDTYLSPENLNYYDSLFKEALASVPKQSGYYNRIERARLSIDYAILEAYRKNFSKQYPLKRTKNKVTMINPNVLERLNDFDHVTNKNDIILMNEMGFTVDQYVINYQNALKLASKNNLASDKKVSLLTNPKKYANEDPQVLTDGALGGNSFYSNWLGFEGNDLDAIIDLDSIQVINNLSLNFLQVTNHIVFYPLQVQFEISRDSVSWKSFPIILNELSLSPKSKVNDIQTFSQVVNKEKARYIRVIGSNIEKAPLWHHGADLPSWIFADELIVE
;
A
#
# COMPACT_ATOMS: atom_id res chain seq x y z
N MET A 1 -45.95 67.50 0.72
CA MET A 1 -46.77 66.31 0.39
C MET A 1 -46.02 65.51 -0.64
N LYS A 2 -45.33 64.48 -0.22
CA LYS A 2 -44.74 63.45 -1.10
C LYS A 2 -45.28 62.09 -0.62
N GLN A 3 -46.13 61.50 -1.46
CA GLN A 3 -46.71 60.19 -1.20
C GLN A 3 -45.64 59.12 -1.37
N LEU A 4 -45.46 58.28 -0.34
CA LEU A 4 -44.59 57.10 -0.33
C LEU A 4 -45.45 55.94 -0.80
N ILE A 5 -45.18 55.40 -2.00
CA ILE A 5 -45.77 54.16 -2.51
C ILE A 5 -44.91 53.01 -1.99
N ILE A 6 -45.44 52.21 -1.05
CA ILE A 6 -44.84 50.98 -0.57
C ILE A 6 -45.24 49.86 -1.54
N LEU A 7 -44.28 49.39 -2.34
CA LEU A 7 -44.44 48.23 -3.18
C LEU A 7 -44.21 46.97 -2.33
N LEU A 8 -45.28 46.24 -1.98
CA LEU A 8 -45.19 44.91 -1.37
C LEU A 8 -44.78 43.89 -2.44
N ILE A 9 -43.51 43.53 -2.44
CA ILE A 9 -43.04 42.35 -3.21
C ILE A 9 -43.35 41.11 -2.39
N ILE A 10 -44.40 40.39 -2.79
CA ILE A 10 -44.70 39.05 -2.29
C ILE A 10 -43.68 38.10 -2.88
N PHE A 11 -42.65 37.78 -2.09
CA PHE A 11 -41.78 36.65 -2.37
C PHE A 11 -42.59 35.36 -2.19
N ASN A 12 -43.10 34.77 -3.27
CA ASN A 12 -43.52 33.40 -3.27
C ASN A 12 -42.27 32.52 -3.08
N LEU A 13 -42.01 32.16 -1.84
CA LEU A 13 -41.16 31.04 -1.51
C LEU A 13 -41.85 29.77 -2.07
N LEU A 14 -41.49 29.39 -3.27
CA LEU A 14 -41.70 28.02 -3.77
C LEU A 14 -40.90 27.09 -2.88
N SER A 15 -41.49 26.73 -1.73
CA SER A 15 -41.10 25.55 -0.97
C SER A 15 -41.35 24.36 -1.91
N CYS A 16 -40.28 23.86 -2.53
CA CYS A 16 -40.29 22.51 -3.07
C CYS A 16 -40.50 21.57 -1.87
N SER A 17 -41.74 21.30 -1.51
CA SER A 17 -42.05 20.19 -0.60
C SER A 17 -41.60 18.93 -1.31
N ASN A 18 -40.50 18.31 -0.88
CA ASN A 18 -40.10 16.99 -1.31
C ASN A 18 -41.24 16.02 -0.92
N ARG A 19 -42.13 15.75 -1.85
CA ARG A 19 -43.19 14.75 -1.66
C ARG A 19 -42.50 13.41 -1.42
N GLN A 20 -42.84 12.75 -0.31
CA GLN A 20 -42.33 11.43 0.04
C GLN A 20 -43.49 10.50 0.29
N VAL A 21 -43.30 9.22 0.01
CA VAL A 21 -44.20 8.12 0.37
C VAL A 21 -43.48 7.21 1.34
N ASN A 22 -44.14 6.92 2.45
CA ASN A 22 -43.69 5.91 3.40
C ASN A 22 -44.22 4.53 2.96
N LEU A 23 -43.31 3.56 2.81
CA LEU A 23 -43.61 2.20 2.45
C LEU A 23 -43.32 1.28 3.64
N ASP A 24 -44.39 0.72 4.22
CA ASP A 24 -44.33 -0.35 5.19
C ASP A 24 -44.55 -1.73 4.55
N SER A 25 -44.54 -2.81 5.33
CA SER A 25 -44.73 -4.17 4.85
C SER A 25 -46.05 -4.34 4.11
N ASN A 26 -47.16 -3.69 4.54
CA ASN A 26 -48.47 -3.82 3.92
C ASN A 26 -48.50 -3.11 2.55
N SER A 27 -48.11 -1.85 2.51
CA SER A 27 -48.08 -1.06 1.28
C SER A 27 -47.08 -1.63 0.23
N LEU A 28 -45.96 -2.17 0.73
CA LEU A 28 -44.97 -2.80 -0.17
C LEU A 28 -45.48 -4.14 -0.75
N SER A 29 -46.30 -4.90 0.01
CA SER A 29 -46.87 -6.16 -0.47
C SER A 29 -47.79 -6.02 -1.69
N GLU A 30 -48.24 -4.79 -2.01
CA GLU A 30 -49.03 -4.50 -3.22
C GLU A 30 -48.16 -4.44 -4.51
N TYR A 31 -46.81 -4.40 -4.35
CA TYR A 31 -45.88 -4.30 -5.46
C TYR A 31 -45.58 -5.68 -6.07
N THR A 32 -45.24 -5.66 -7.35
CA THR A 32 -44.67 -6.80 -8.06
C THR A 32 -43.33 -6.38 -8.63
N ILE A 33 -42.29 -7.20 -8.49
CA ILE A 33 -40.99 -6.97 -9.14
C ILE A 33 -41.14 -7.40 -10.60
N VAL A 34 -40.84 -6.48 -11.52
CA VAL A 34 -40.86 -6.76 -12.97
C VAL A 34 -39.43 -6.71 -13.48
N SER A 35 -38.92 -7.84 -13.97
CA SER A 35 -37.55 -7.95 -14.47
C SER A 35 -37.36 -9.14 -15.38
N ASP A 36 -36.56 -8.94 -16.44
CA ASP A 36 -36.01 -10.03 -17.27
C ASP A 36 -34.76 -10.67 -16.63
N ASN A 37 -34.16 -10.01 -15.64
CA ASN A 37 -33.01 -10.52 -14.90
C ASN A 37 -33.46 -11.11 -13.54
N ARG A 38 -33.76 -12.41 -13.57
CA ARG A 38 -34.24 -13.14 -12.39
C ARG A 38 -33.28 -13.06 -11.19
N ALA A 39 -31.98 -13.16 -11.41
CA ALA A 39 -30.98 -13.14 -10.34
C ALA A 39 -30.95 -11.80 -9.60
N VAL A 40 -31.10 -10.68 -10.31
CA VAL A 40 -31.17 -9.34 -9.70
C VAL A 40 -32.47 -9.17 -8.92
N ALA A 41 -33.59 -9.67 -9.44
CA ALA A 41 -34.90 -9.65 -8.75
C ALA A 41 -34.88 -10.49 -7.46
N ASP A 42 -34.30 -11.69 -7.52
CA ASP A 42 -34.14 -12.56 -6.34
C ASP A 42 -33.22 -11.90 -5.29
N THR A 43 -32.17 -11.22 -5.72
CA THR A 43 -31.30 -10.45 -4.80
C THR A 43 -32.09 -9.39 -4.07
N LEU A 44 -32.88 -8.57 -4.76
CA LEU A 44 -33.74 -7.57 -4.12
C LEU A 44 -34.68 -8.20 -3.08
N ASN A 45 -35.38 -9.29 -3.46
CA ASN A 45 -36.31 -10.00 -2.60
C ASN A 45 -35.67 -10.56 -1.31
N VAL A 46 -34.46 -11.10 -1.41
CA VAL A 46 -33.71 -11.59 -0.25
C VAL A 46 -33.53 -10.50 0.81
N TYR A 47 -33.19 -9.29 0.38
CA TYR A 47 -32.99 -8.17 1.31
C TYR A 47 -34.31 -7.55 1.79
N LEU A 48 -35.33 -7.45 0.95
CA LEU A 48 -36.67 -7.01 1.38
C LEU A 48 -37.26 -7.94 2.44
N LYS A 49 -37.11 -9.26 2.25
CA LYS A 49 -37.53 -10.25 3.23
C LYS A 49 -36.80 -10.13 4.57
N LYS A 50 -35.48 -9.88 4.53
CA LYS A 50 -34.67 -9.69 5.73
C LYS A 50 -35.00 -8.38 6.46
N ALA A 51 -35.20 -7.27 5.71
CA ALA A 51 -35.39 -5.95 6.30
C ALA A 51 -36.83 -5.69 6.77
N LEU A 52 -37.83 -6.17 6.02
CA LEU A 52 -39.26 -5.85 6.19
C LEU A 52 -40.16 -7.08 6.35
N GLY A 53 -39.61 -8.29 6.23
CA GLY A 53 -40.41 -9.53 6.25
C GLY A 53 -41.28 -9.77 5.01
N VAL A 54 -41.09 -9.01 3.93
CA VAL A 54 -41.90 -9.05 2.71
C VAL A 54 -41.13 -9.73 1.57
N GLU A 55 -41.80 -10.66 0.90
CA GLU A 55 -41.35 -11.29 -0.35
C GLU A 55 -42.32 -10.95 -1.46
N LEU A 56 -41.85 -10.33 -2.54
CA LEU A 56 -42.70 -9.84 -3.62
C LEU A 56 -42.78 -10.84 -4.76
N PRO A 57 -43.94 -10.96 -5.44
CA PRO A 57 -44.01 -11.73 -6.66
C PRO A 57 -43.11 -11.15 -7.74
N ILE A 58 -42.49 -12.03 -8.55
CA ILE A 58 -41.63 -11.64 -9.67
C ILE A 58 -42.33 -12.01 -11.00
N ALA A 59 -42.45 -11.05 -11.91
CA ALA A 59 -43.02 -11.21 -13.24
C ALA A 59 -42.05 -10.71 -14.31
N SER A 60 -42.20 -11.20 -15.53
CA SER A 60 -41.48 -10.74 -16.72
C SER A 60 -42.10 -9.50 -17.35
N ASP A 61 -43.40 -9.23 -17.09
CA ASP A 61 -44.14 -8.16 -17.72
C ASP A 61 -45.19 -7.52 -16.81
N ILE A 62 -45.58 -6.29 -17.13
CA ILE A 62 -46.60 -5.51 -16.39
C ILE A 62 -47.99 -5.99 -16.79
N LYS A 63 -48.82 -6.37 -15.79
CA LYS A 63 -50.21 -6.76 -15.98
C LYS A 63 -51.19 -5.96 -15.11
N GLY A 64 -52.00 -5.12 -15.73
CA GLY A 64 -53.06 -4.33 -15.04
C GLY A 64 -52.54 -3.12 -14.29
N ASN A 65 -53.42 -2.47 -13.49
CA ASN A 65 -53.12 -1.29 -12.66
C ASN A 65 -52.53 -1.70 -11.28
N LYS A 66 -51.35 -2.27 -11.28
CA LYS A 66 -50.63 -2.64 -10.02
C LYS A 66 -49.44 -1.73 -9.79
N LYS A 67 -48.90 -1.75 -8.57
CA LYS A 67 -47.65 -1.09 -8.22
C LYS A 67 -46.47 -1.99 -8.61
N TYR A 68 -45.39 -1.42 -9.11
CA TYR A 68 -44.25 -2.18 -9.65
C TYR A 68 -42.91 -1.69 -9.11
N ILE A 69 -41.98 -2.63 -8.86
CA ILE A 69 -40.54 -2.38 -8.79
C ILE A 69 -39.96 -2.86 -10.12
N HIS A 70 -39.63 -1.93 -10.99
CA HIS A 70 -39.10 -2.22 -12.32
C HIS A 70 -37.59 -2.31 -12.31
N LEU A 71 -37.01 -3.43 -12.70
CA LEU A 71 -35.57 -3.64 -12.84
C LEU A 71 -35.31 -3.77 -14.36
N LYS A 72 -34.78 -2.71 -14.98
CA LYS A 72 -34.64 -2.58 -16.42
C LYS A 72 -33.18 -2.49 -16.87
N ASN A 73 -32.85 -3.25 -17.95
CA ASN A 73 -31.68 -2.94 -18.76
C ASN A 73 -32.05 -1.94 -19.84
N ASN A 74 -31.27 -0.88 -20.01
CA ASN A 74 -31.41 0.11 -21.09
C ASN A 74 -30.09 0.27 -21.83
N SER A 75 -29.92 -0.37 -22.95
CA SER A 75 -28.72 -0.39 -23.78
C SER A 75 -28.49 0.91 -24.59
N ASP A 76 -29.36 1.91 -24.47
CA ASP A 76 -29.23 3.18 -25.22
C ASP A 76 -28.02 4.02 -24.77
N PHE A 77 -27.49 3.73 -23.58
CA PHE A 77 -26.31 4.41 -23.06
C PHE A 77 -25.05 3.61 -23.36
N LEU A 78 -24.09 4.26 -24.03
CA LEU A 78 -22.79 3.65 -24.40
C LEU A 78 -21.79 3.59 -23.23
N THR A 79 -22.02 4.37 -22.16
CA THR A 79 -21.15 4.43 -20.97
C THR A 79 -21.89 3.88 -19.75
N ASP A 80 -21.15 3.47 -18.72
CA ASP A 80 -21.72 3.03 -17.45
C ASP A 80 -22.73 4.05 -16.93
N TYR A 81 -23.95 3.58 -16.69
CA TYR A 81 -25.09 4.38 -16.30
C TYR A 81 -26.05 3.57 -15.45
N MET A 82 -26.54 4.16 -14.38
CA MET A 82 -27.73 3.68 -13.68
C MET A 82 -28.61 4.83 -13.22
N SER A 83 -29.91 4.57 -13.03
CA SER A 83 -30.82 5.50 -12.37
C SER A 83 -31.82 4.80 -11.45
N LEU A 84 -32.26 5.57 -10.44
CA LEU A 84 -33.39 5.24 -9.55
C LEU A 84 -34.45 6.30 -9.77
N SER A 85 -35.66 5.92 -10.19
CA SER A 85 -36.78 6.85 -10.32
C SER A 85 -37.99 6.36 -9.53
N PHE A 86 -38.73 7.29 -8.98
CA PHE A 86 -39.79 7.04 -8.02
C PHE A 86 -41.05 7.78 -8.41
N SER A 87 -42.17 7.05 -8.42
CA SER A 87 -43.51 7.60 -8.59
C SER A 87 -44.46 7.00 -7.58
N GLU A 88 -45.70 7.47 -7.53
CA GLU A 88 -46.73 6.94 -6.63
C GLU A 88 -47.00 5.43 -6.83
N TYR A 89 -46.80 4.94 -8.07
CA TYR A 89 -47.14 3.57 -8.47
C TYR A 89 -45.90 2.71 -8.82
N SER A 90 -44.72 3.32 -8.92
CA SER A 90 -43.57 2.57 -9.36
C SER A 90 -42.23 3.06 -8.75
N ILE A 91 -41.37 2.08 -8.47
CA ILE A 91 -39.93 2.26 -8.24
C ILE A 91 -39.23 1.67 -9.46
N THR A 92 -38.46 2.46 -10.17
CA THR A 92 -37.72 1.94 -11.32
C THR A 92 -36.21 2.00 -11.02
N VAL A 93 -35.54 0.86 -11.12
CA VAL A 93 -34.09 0.72 -11.11
C VAL A 93 -33.64 0.38 -12.51
N GLN A 94 -32.79 1.20 -13.09
CA GLN A 94 -32.34 1.06 -14.47
C GLN A 94 -30.81 1.03 -14.55
N GLY A 95 -30.25 0.16 -15.39
CA GLY A 95 -28.82 0.13 -15.72
C GLY A 95 -28.62 -0.08 -17.23
N ASN A 96 -27.50 0.40 -17.79
CA ASN A 96 -27.21 0.17 -19.22
C ASN A 96 -26.75 -1.27 -19.51
N ASN A 97 -26.49 -2.06 -18.50
CA ASN A 97 -26.16 -3.48 -18.57
C ASN A 97 -26.52 -4.18 -17.25
N SER A 98 -26.45 -5.50 -17.21
CA SER A 98 -26.81 -6.28 -16.03
C SER A 98 -25.98 -5.94 -14.80
N LYS A 99 -24.70 -5.56 -14.96
CA LYS A 99 -23.83 -5.16 -13.86
C LYS A 99 -24.28 -3.83 -13.26
N MET A 100 -24.54 -2.83 -14.10
CA MET A 100 -25.05 -1.54 -13.64
C MET A 100 -26.44 -1.62 -13.04
N LEU A 101 -27.29 -2.53 -13.54
CA LEU A 101 -28.58 -2.82 -12.92
C LEU A 101 -28.42 -3.40 -11.51
N SER A 102 -27.50 -4.34 -11.31
CA SER A 102 -27.18 -4.88 -9.98
C SER A 102 -26.68 -3.79 -9.04
N TYR A 103 -25.82 -2.90 -9.54
CA TYR A 103 -25.32 -1.75 -8.78
C TYR A 103 -26.46 -0.80 -8.36
N GLY A 104 -27.45 -0.58 -9.25
CA GLY A 104 -28.65 0.19 -8.92
C GLY A 104 -29.46 -0.46 -7.78
N VAL A 105 -29.61 -1.78 -7.79
CA VAL A 105 -30.25 -2.51 -6.69
C VAL A 105 -29.45 -2.37 -5.39
N TYR A 106 -28.11 -2.48 -5.41
CA TYR A 106 -27.30 -2.27 -4.22
C TYR A 106 -27.39 -0.83 -3.68
N GLU A 107 -27.42 0.19 -4.57
CA GLU A 107 -27.67 1.58 -4.16
C GLU A 107 -29.04 1.77 -3.53
N PHE A 108 -30.09 1.13 -4.08
CA PHE A 108 -31.42 1.17 -3.49
C PHE A 108 -31.42 0.55 -2.09
N LEU A 109 -30.84 -0.63 -1.93
CA LEU A 109 -30.75 -1.33 -0.63
C LEU A 109 -29.94 -0.53 0.40
N GLU A 110 -28.86 0.08 -0.02
CA GLU A 110 -27.98 0.84 0.87
C GLU A 110 -28.58 2.16 1.33
N ASN A 111 -29.19 2.92 0.39
CA ASN A 111 -29.70 4.27 0.66
C ASN A 111 -31.11 4.31 1.24
N PHE A 112 -31.94 3.31 0.97
CA PHE A 112 -33.34 3.31 1.41
C PHE A 112 -33.64 2.30 2.50
N LEU A 113 -32.95 1.13 2.51
CA LEU A 113 -33.14 0.10 3.52
C LEU A 113 -32.04 0.08 4.59
N GLY A 114 -30.97 0.84 4.40
CA GLY A 114 -29.85 0.89 5.35
C GLY A 114 -28.95 -0.34 5.35
N VAL A 115 -29.01 -1.17 4.30
CA VAL A 115 -28.14 -2.37 4.19
C VAL A 115 -26.69 -1.94 4.07
N ARG A 116 -25.81 -2.64 4.79
CA ARG A 116 -24.36 -2.40 4.75
C ARG A 116 -23.60 -3.70 4.58
N TRP A 117 -22.60 -3.69 3.69
CA TRP A 117 -21.64 -4.76 3.47
C TRP A 117 -20.27 -4.29 3.93
N TYR A 118 -19.92 -4.49 5.22
CA TYR A 118 -18.67 -3.97 5.77
C TYR A 118 -17.45 -4.83 5.44
N SER A 119 -17.66 -6.15 5.36
CA SER A 119 -16.63 -7.13 5.00
C SER A 119 -17.26 -8.37 4.36
N THR A 120 -16.46 -9.31 3.93
CA THR A 120 -16.92 -10.58 3.35
C THR A 120 -17.74 -11.42 4.34
N ASP A 121 -17.51 -11.26 5.65
CA ASP A 121 -18.16 -11.98 6.76
C ASP A 121 -19.20 -11.15 7.52
N LEU A 122 -19.38 -9.87 7.17
CA LEU A 122 -20.34 -9.00 7.87
C LEU A 122 -21.22 -8.20 6.89
N THR A 123 -22.43 -8.66 6.76
CA THR A 123 -23.54 -7.90 6.16
C THR A 123 -24.54 -7.51 7.25
N VAL A 124 -24.82 -6.23 7.40
CA VAL A 124 -25.85 -5.71 8.29
C VAL A 124 -27.09 -5.39 7.47
N VAL A 125 -28.20 -6.02 7.83
CA VAL A 125 -29.54 -5.72 7.28
C VAL A 125 -30.40 -5.28 8.46
N PRO A 126 -30.70 -3.98 8.58
CA PRO A 126 -31.57 -3.51 9.66
C PRO A 126 -32.98 -4.10 9.52
N GLU A 127 -33.58 -4.52 10.63
CA GLU A 127 -35.02 -4.76 10.69
C GLU A 127 -35.71 -3.41 10.82
N ILE A 128 -36.45 -3.01 9.78
CA ILE A 128 -37.14 -1.73 9.72
C ILE A 128 -38.65 -1.95 9.60
N THR A 129 -39.42 -1.01 10.10
CA THR A 129 -40.90 -1.06 9.96
C THR A 129 -41.39 -0.45 8.67
N SER A 130 -40.63 0.53 8.12
CA SER A 130 -40.94 1.23 6.87
C SER A 130 -39.73 2.01 6.37
N PHE A 131 -39.79 2.47 5.12
CA PHE A 131 -38.81 3.38 4.52
C PHE A 131 -39.50 4.43 3.67
N ASN A 132 -38.83 5.58 3.45
CA ASN A 132 -39.37 6.68 2.65
C ASN A 132 -38.74 6.70 1.27
N ILE A 133 -39.55 6.85 0.22
CA ILE A 133 -39.11 7.13 -1.13
C ILE A 133 -39.50 8.56 -1.55
N PRO A 134 -38.62 9.32 -2.22
CA PRO A 134 -38.98 10.64 -2.78
C PRO A 134 -39.84 10.45 -4.02
N LEU A 135 -40.99 11.15 -4.12
CA LEU A 135 -41.82 11.13 -5.31
C LEU A 135 -41.29 12.09 -6.37
N ASP A 136 -41.53 11.73 -7.63
CA ASP A 136 -41.23 12.56 -8.82
C ASP A 136 -39.73 12.97 -8.89
N LYS A 137 -38.85 12.10 -8.35
CA LYS A 137 -37.40 12.27 -8.34
C LYS A 137 -36.74 11.16 -9.12
N GLU A 138 -35.76 11.54 -9.94
CA GLU A 138 -34.80 10.61 -10.53
C GLU A 138 -33.41 10.89 -9.99
N ILE A 139 -32.73 9.84 -9.54
CA ILE A 139 -31.32 9.84 -9.10
C ILE A 139 -30.54 9.17 -10.21
N ILE A 140 -29.77 9.97 -10.94
CA ILE A 140 -28.92 9.50 -12.04
C ILE A 140 -27.50 9.36 -11.54
N TYR A 141 -26.85 8.26 -11.89
CA TYR A 141 -25.49 8.00 -11.55
C TYR A 141 -24.66 7.58 -12.77
N LYS A 142 -23.63 8.35 -13.03
CA LYS A 142 -22.61 8.09 -14.05
C LYS A 142 -21.25 8.11 -13.36
N PRO A 143 -20.62 6.95 -13.12
CA PRO A 143 -19.36 6.92 -12.38
C PRO A 143 -18.27 7.67 -13.14
N SER A 144 -17.62 8.60 -12.47
CA SER A 144 -16.47 9.35 -13.00
C SER A 144 -15.29 8.42 -13.25
N VAL A 145 -15.10 7.43 -12.38
CA VAL A 145 -14.10 6.36 -12.51
C VAL A 145 -14.78 5.12 -13.07
N THR A 146 -14.46 4.74 -14.30
CA THR A 146 -15.07 3.58 -14.96
C THR A 146 -14.46 2.26 -14.53
N THR A 147 -13.14 2.23 -14.26
CA THR A 147 -12.46 1.04 -13.74
C THR A 147 -11.90 1.35 -12.36
N ARG A 148 -12.54 0.79 -11.35
CA ARG A 148 -12.27 0.99 -9.92
C ARG A 148 -11.59 -0.24 -9.37
N THR A 149 -10.33 -0.12 -8.96
CA THR A 149 -9.55 -1.24 -8.44
C THR A 149 -8.91 -0.86 -7.11
N VAL A 150 -9.14 -1.68 -6.10
CA VAL A 150 -8.48 -1.61 -4.79
C VAL A 150 -7.70 -2.89 -4.58
N HIS A 151 -6.41 -2.80 -4.31
CA HIS A 151 -5.55 -3.97 -4.10
C HIS A 151 -5.83 -4.61 -2.73
N SER A 152 -6.90 -5.39 -2.67
CA SER A 152 -7.37 -6.01 -1.44
C SER A 152 -7.87 -7.44 -1.70
N ARG A 153 -7.37 -8.38 -0.90
CA ARG A 153 -7.82 -9.79 -0.97
C ARG A 153 -9.31 -9.96 -0.64
N LEU A 154 -9.94 -8.98 0.04
CA LEU A 154 -11.38 -9.02 0.28
C LEU A 154 -12.17 -9.04 -1.02
N PHE A 155 -11.74 -8.25 -2.00
CA PHE A 155 -12.38 -8.19 -3.31
C PHE A 155 -11.95 -9.32 -4.25
N TYR A 156 -10.68 -9.75 -4.14
CA TYR A 156 -10.13 -10.77 -5.04
C TYR A 156 -10.60 -12.19 -4.69
N LYS A 157 -10.92 -12.45 -3.42
CA LYS A 157 -11.42 -13.73 -2.95
C LYS A 157 -12.94 -13.86 -3.00
N ASP A 158 -13.65 -12.73 -3.02
CA ASP A 158 -15.12 -12.69 -3.06
C ASP A 158 -15.61 -11.68 -4.09
N SER A 159 -15.94 -12.19 -5.29
CA SER A 159 -16.47 -11.36 -6.38
C SER A 159 -17.84 -10.76 -6.05
N SER A 160 -18.66 -11.44 -5.25
CA SER A 160 -19.96 -10.93 -4.80
C SER A 160 -19.79 -9.73 -3.87
N PHE A 161 -18.80 -9.76 -2.98
CA PHE A 161 -18.47 -8.62 -2.14
C PHE A 161 -17.90 -7.45 -2.94
N ALA A 162 -17.02 -7.74 -3.91
CA ALA A 162 -16.51 -6.71 -4.84
C ALA A 162 -17.64 -6.01 -5.62
N ASP A 163 -18.61 -6.77 -6.12
CA ASP A 163 -19.77 -6.22 -6.83
C ASP A 163 -20.66 -5.35 -5.94
N LYS A 164 -20.89 -5.75 -4.68
CA LYS A 164 -21.64 -4.94 -3.70
C LYS A 164 -20.98 -3.60 -3.41
N LEU A 165 -19.65 -3.56 -3.40
CA LEU A 165 -18.87 -2.33 -3.26
C LEU A 165 -18.48 -1.69 -4.59
N LYS A 166 -18.95 -2.24 -5.71
CA LYS A 166 -18.84 -1.68 -7.08
C LYS A 166 -17.39 -1.49 -7.54
N VAL A 167 -16.50 -2.39 -7.13
CA VAL A 167 -15.09 -2.45 -7.53
C VAL A 167 -14.79 -3.72 -8.31
N SER A 168 -13.62 -3.77 -8.95
CA SER A 168 -13.14 -4.96 -9.63
C SER A 168 -12.66 -6.03 -8.62
N ASN A 169 -12.89 -7.29 -8.96
CA ASN A 169 -12.38 -8.44 -8.22
C ASN A 169 -10.95 -8.85 -8.62
N GLU A 170 -10.25 -8.00 -9.34
CA GLU A 170 -8.83 -8.17 -9.69
C GLU A 170 -8.13 -6.82 -9.91
N ALA A 171 -6.80 -6.81 -9.70
CA ALA A 171 -5.99 -5.59 -9.81
C ALA A 171 -5.82 -5.10 -11.26
N PHE A 172 -5.85 -6.02 -12.22
CA PHE A 172 -5.57 -5.76 -13.63
C PHE A 172 -6.63 -6.40 -14.52
N PRO A 173 -7.90 -5.91 -14.47
CA PRO A 173 -8.97 -6.46 -15.27
C PRO A 173 -8.65 -6.37 -16.78
N ASN A 174 -8.95 -7.46 -17.49
CA ASN A 174 -8.75 -7.61 -18.93
C ASN A 174 -7.28 -7.62 -19.40
N TYR A 175 -6.29 -7.60 -18.53
CA TYR A 175 -4.89 -7.73 -18.92
C TYR A 175 -4.52 -9.17 -19.29
N VAL A 176 -3.59 -9.27 -20.21
CA VAL A 176 -2.91 -10.54 -20.50
C VAL A 176 -2.20 -11.02 -19.21
N PRO A 177 -2.44 -12.26 -18.77
CA PRO A 177 -1.73 -12.85 -17.63
C PRO A 177 -0.21 -12.80 -17.81
N ASN A 178 0.51 -12.45 -16.74
CA ASN A 178 1.97 -12.29 -16.73
C ASN A 178 2.53 -11.16 -17.62
N ALA A 179 1.67 -10.30 -18.19
CA ALA A 179 2.09 -9.12 -18.97
C ALA A 179 1.34 -7.87 -18.48
N ARG A 180 1.37 -7.62 -17.16
CA ARG A 180 0.63 -6.54 -16.48
C ARG A 180 1.47 -5.30 -16.26
N VAL A 181 2.73 -5.46 -15.85
CA VAL A 181 3.71 -4.40 -15.58
C VAL A 181 5.13 -4.98 -15.70
N HIS A 182 6.13 -4.11 -15.89
CA HIS A 182 7.55 -4.49 -15.93
C HIS A 182 7.81 -5.65 -16.88
N THR A 183 7.50 -5.43 -18.16
CA THR A 183 7.37 -6.52 -19.14
C THR A 183 8.53 -6.66 -20.11
N PHE A 184 9.49 -5.73 -20.12
CA PHE A 184 10.61 -5.77 -21.06
C PHE A 184 11.41 -7.07 -20.99
N HIS A 185 11.75 -7.53 -19.76
CA HIS A 185 12.43 -8.80 -19.55
C HIS A 185 11.62 -10.04 -19.98
N ARG A 186 10.28 -9.90 -20.08
CA ARG A 186 9.40 -10.99 -20.56
C ARG A 186 9.40 -11.11 -22.07
N PHE A 187 9.52 -9.98 -22.76
CA PHE A 187 9.60 -9.95 -24.22
C PHE A 187 10.98 -10.33 -24.71
N ILE A 188 12.02 -9.78 -24.04
CA ILE A 188 13.43 -10.01 -24.39
C ILE A 188 14.20 -10.39 -23.11
N PRO A 189 14.13 -11.67 -22.68
CA PRO A 189 14.83 -12.15 -21.49
C PRO A 189 16.35 -12.02 -21.64
N TYR A 190 17.00 -11.38 -20.66
CA TYR A 190 18.44 -11.11 -20.72
C TYR A 190 19.29 -12.41 -20.74
N ASP A 191 18.86 -13.45 -20.03
CA ASP A 191 19.50 -14.77 -19.97
C ASP A 191 19.55 -15.49 -21.32
N LYS A 192 18.73 -15.07 -22.28
CA LYS A 192 18.68 -15.64 -23.64
C LYS A 192 19.34 -14.77 -24.69
N PHE A 193 19.33 -13.47 -24.51
CA PHE A 193 19.72 -12.54 -25.58
C PHE A 193 20.96 -11.70 -25.24
N TYR A 194 21.29 -11.47 -23.96
CA TYR A 194 22.30 -10.49 -23.61
C TYR A 194 23.70 -10.83 -24.12
N ASP A 195 24.12 -12.09 -23.99
CA ASP A 195 25.47 -12.52 -24.40
C ASP A 195 25.72 -12.39 -25.91
N ASN A 196 24.66 -12.61 -26.72
CA ASN A 196 24.75 -12.56 -28.18
C ASN A 196 24.31 -11.22 -28.79
N HIS A 197 23.46 -10.49 -28.07
CA HIS A 197 22.80 -9.25 -28.51
C HIS A 197 22.82 -8.17 -27.42
N PRO A 198 23.98 -7.77 -26.92
CA PRO A 198 24.06 -6.73 -25.88
C PRO A 198 23.47 -5.37 -26.36
N GLU A 199 23.44 -5.12 -27.67
CA GLU A 199 22.88 -3.91 -28.30
C GLU A 199 21.35 -3.79 -28.12
N TYR A 200 20.66 -4.85 -27.75
CA TYR A 200 19.21 -4.82 -27.42
C TYR A 200 18.96 -4.12 -26.10
N TYR A 201 19.96 -3.99 -25.25
CA TYR A 201 19.84 -3.50 -23.89
C TYR A 201 20.43 -2.09 -23.71
N ALA A 202 20.13 -1.49 -22.57
CA ALA A 202 20.47 -0.12 -22.23
C ALA A 202 21.98 0.13 -22.26
N LEU A 203 22.44 1.21 -22.92
CA LEU A 203 23.78 1.73 -22.81
C LEU A 203 23.86 2.73 -21.67
N ARG A 204 24.73 2.47 -20.67
CA ARG A 204 24.98 3.34 -19.53
C ARG A 204 26.50 3.43 -19.29
N ASN A 205 27.03 4.65 -19.15
CA ASN A 205 28.44 4.87 -18.84
C ASN A 205 29.41 4.05 -19.75
N GLY A 206 29.06 3.97 -21.03
CA GLY A 206 29.86 3.24 -22.03
C GLY A 206 29.69 1.70 -21.98
N LYS A 207 28.82 1.16 -21.10
CA LYS A 207 28.57 -0.29 -20.97
C LYS A 207 27.11 -0.63 -21.30
N ARG A 208 26.90 -1.77 -21.97
CA ARG A 208 25.56 -2.35 -22.11
C ARG A 208 25.20 -3.07 -20.83
N LEU A 209 24.00 -2.81 -20.32
CA LEU A 209 23.46 -3.40 -19.08
C LEU A 209 22.14 -4.08 -19.37
N ALA A 210 21.95 -5.28 -18.85
CA ALA A 210 20.70 -6.05 -18.96
C ALA A 210 19.60 -5.55 -18.00
N THR A 211 19.40 -4.22 -17.94
CA THR A 211 18.49 -3.55 -16.99
C THR A 211 17.23 -3.01 -17.65
N GLN A 212 17.38 -2.45 -18.86
CA GLN A 212 16.28 -1.92 -19.67
C GLN A 212 16.56 -2.25 -21.15
N LEU A 213 15.56 -2.07 -22.02
CA LEU A 213 15.74 -2.22 -23.47
C LEU A 213 16.23 -0.91 -24.12
N CYS A 214 16.92 -1.04 -25.25
CA CYS A 214 17.21 0.07 -26.16
C CYS A 214 16.01 0.31 -27.10
N LEU A 215 15.19 1.32 -26.79
CA LEU A 215 13.90 1.55 -27.45
C LEU A 215 14.00 2.13 -28.88
N THR A 216 15.21 2.49 -29.31
CA THR A 216 15.50 2.92 -30.69
C THR A 216 16.06 1.79 -31.55
N ASN A 217 16.28 0.60 -31.01
CA ASN A 217 16.71 -0.57 -31.74
C ASN A 217 15.53 -1.21 -32.50
N GLU A 218 15.60 -1.26 -33.83
CA GLU A 218 14.51 -1.78 -34.66
C GLU A 218 14.25 -3.27 -34.44
N LYS A 219 15.27 -4.08 -34.15
CA LYS A 219 15.10 -5.50 -33.84
C LYS A 219 14.38 -5.72 -32.53
N VAL A 220 14.63 -4.88 -31.52
CA VAL A 220 13.90 -4.88 -30.26
C VAL A 220 12.41 -4.62 -30.53
N LEU A 221 12.08 -3.65 -31.36
CA LEU A 221 10.69 -3.35 -31.73
C LEU A 221 10.01 -4.52 -32.42
N GLU A 222 10.67 -5.16 -33.39
CA GLU A 222 10.15 -6.34 -34.10
C GLU A 222 9.86 -7.49 -33.12
N ILE A 223 10.82 -7.87 -32.27
CA ILE A 223 10.69 -8.95 -31.30
C ILE A 223 9.56 -8.66 -30.31
N VAL A 224 9.43 -7.42 -29.84
CA VAL A 224 8.35 -7.05 -28.91
C VAL A 224 6.97 -7.09 -29.59
N LYS A 225 6.84 -6.64 -30.86
CA LYS A 225 5.60 -6.78 -31.63
C LYS A 225 5.17 -8.23 -31.78
N ASP A 226 6.10 -9.11 -32.16
CA ASP A 226 5.83 -10.55 -32.33
C ASP A 226 5.44 -11.21 -30.99
N SER A 227 6.11 -10.81 -29.90
CA SER A 227 5.79 -11.28 -28.56
C SER A 227 4.40 -10.83 -28.13
N VAL A 228 4.03 -9.57 -28.33
CA VAL A 228 2.68 -9.03 -28.06
C VAL A 228 1.61 -9.78 -28.85
N ALA A 229 1.85 -10.03 -30.14
CA ALA A 229 0.94 -10.82 -31.00
C ALA A 229 0.74 -12.24 -30.45
N SER A 230 1.85 -12.89 -30.06
CA SER A 230 1.83 -14.23 -29.45
C SER A 230 1.04 -14.26 -28.14
N PHE A 231 1.24 -13.28 -27.27
CA PHE A 231 0.51 -13.16 -26.00
C PHE A 231 -0.99 -12.97 -26.21
N PHE A 232 -1.43 -12.10 -27.11
CA PHE A 232 -2.85 -11.93 -27.42
C PHE A 232 -3.45 -13.17 -28.09
N LYS A 233 -2.71 -13.87 -28.95
CA LYS A 233 -3.16 -15.14 -29.54
C LYS A 233 -3.38 -16.21 -28.48
N LYS A 234 -2.50 -16.27 -27.47
CA LYS A 234 -2.62 -17.23 -26.35
C LYS A 234 -3.72 -16.87 -25.37
N HIS A 235 -4.06 -15.59 -25.25
CA HIS A 235 -5.04 -15.04 -24.31
C HIS A 235 -6.05 -14.16 -25.07
N ASP A 236 -6.85 -14.78 -25.93
CA ASP A 236 -7.76 -14.13 -26.89
C ASP A 236 -8.84 -13.26 -26.23
N LEU A 237 -9.28 -13.64 -25.02
CA LEU A 237 -10.23 -12.87 -24.21
C LEU A 237 -9.62 -11.60 -23.61
N SER A 238 -8.30 -11.52 -23.49
CA SER A 238 -7.63 -10.33 -22.95
C SER A 238 -7.64 -9.19 -23.96
N THR A 239 -7.89 -7.98 -23.49
CA THR A 239 -7.94 -6.77 -24.33
C THR A 239 -6.81 -5.79 -24.04
N VAL A 240 -6.07 -5.97 -22.95
CA VAL A 240 -5.01 -5.09 -22.52
C VAL A 240 -3.71 -5.86 -22.33
N ILE A 241 -2.58 -5.31 -22.79
CA ILE A 241 -1.23 -5.80 -22.47
C ILE A 241 -0.34 -4.62 -22.08
N SER A 242 0.55 -4.83 -21.12
CA SER A 242 1.57 -3.83 -20.79
C SER A 242 2.79 -4.01 -21.65
N VAL A 243 3.31 -2.89 -22.18
CA VAL A 243 4.64 -2.75 -22.77
C VAL A 243 5.33 -1.65 -21.97
N SER A 244 6.07 -2.03 -20.95
CA SER A 244 6.60 -1.11 -19.96
C SER A 244 7.98 -1.53 -19.45
N GLN A 245 8.73 -0.52 -19.00
CA GLN A 245 10.06 -0.67 -18.42
C GLN A 245 10.06 -1.61 -17.21
N ASP A 246 11.22 -2.24 -16.97
CA ASP A 246 11.49 -2.98 -15.75
C ASP A 246 11.70 -2.02 -14.56
N ASP A 247 11.62 -2.52 -13.33
CA ASP A 247 11.60 -1.71 -12.12
C ASP A 247 12.98 -1.21 -11.72
N ASN A 248 13.54 -0.33 -12.56
CA ASN A 248 14.79 0.36 -12.30
C ASN A 248 14.92 1.62 -13.17
N THR A 249 15.84 2.52 -12.80
CA THR A 249 16.08 3.80 -13.48
C THR A 249 17.17 3.76 -14.56
N GLN A 250 17.70 2.59 -14.90
CA GLN A 250 18.85 2.44 -15.78
C GLN A 250 18.46 2.37 -17.27
N TYR A 251 17.71 3.36 -17.74
CA TYR A 251 17.29 3.47 -19.15
C TYR A 251 18.44 3.72 -20.11
N CYS A 252 18.24 3.41 -21.40
CA CYS A 252 19.24 3.54 -22.43
C CYS A 252 19.62 5.01 -22.72
N MET A 253 20.91 5.29 -22.76
CA MET A 253 21.51 6.59 -23.11
C MET A 253 22.46 6.48 -24.30
N CYS A 254 22.16 5.59 -25.26
CA CYS A 254 22.86 5.65 -26.55
C CYS A 254 22.42 6.90 -27.32
N ASP A 255 23.23 7.32 -28.34
CA ASP A 255 23.05 8.58 -29.08
C ASP A 255 21.60 8.74 -29.59
N SER A 256 21.03 7.71 -30.23
CA SER A 256 19.66 7.75 -30.75
C SER A 256 18.58 7.89 -29.67
N CYS A 257 18.76 7.22 -28.51
CA CYS A 257 17.82 7.38 -27.38
C CYS A 257 17.95 8.78 -26.78
N SER A 258 19.17 9.27 -26.56
CA SER A 258 19.44 10.58 -25.97
C SER A 258 18.93 11.73 -26.85
N GLU A 259 19.08 11.66 -28.18
CA GLU A 259 18.50 12.63 -29.10
C GLU A 259 16.98 12.74 -28.96
N ILE A 260 16.27 11.60 -28.81
CA ILE A 260 14.82 11.60 -28.58
C ILE A 260 14.52 12.21 -27.21
N HIS A 261 15.26 11.84 -26.16
CA HIS A 261 15.02 12.37 -24.80
C HIS A 261 15.17 13.89 -24.74
N GLU A 262 16.20 14.43 -25.40
CA GLU A 262 16.44 15.89 -25.50
C GLU A 262 15.30 16.59 -26.24
N ARG A 263 14.97 16.09 -27.46
CA ARG A 263 13.89 16.65 -28.26
C ARG A 263 12.53 16.63 -27.57
N GLU A 264 12.20 15.55 -26.87
CA GLU A 264 10.93 15.37 -26.18
C GLU A 264 10.93 16.00 -24.77
N GLY A 265 12.11 16.41 -24.26
CA GLY A 265 12.29 16.97 -22.92
C GLY A 265 12.03 15.96 -21.78
N SER A 266 11.96 14.67 -22.11
CA SER A 266 11.70 13.56 -21.18
C SER A 266 12.11 12.21 -21.79
N PRO A 267 12.67 11.28 -21.01
CA PRO A 267 12.87 9.89 -21.45
C PRO A 267 11.55 9.17 -21.81
N ALA A 268 10.39 9.66 -21.34
CA ALA A 268 9.09 9.16 -21.79
C ALA A 268 8.90 9.31 -23.32
N GLY A 269 9.66 10.21 -23.98
CA GLY A 269 9.60 10.37 -25.43
C GLY A 269 9.95 9.10 -26.19
N SER A 270 11.05 8.45 -25.85
CA SER A 270 11.43 7.17 -26.48
C SER A 270 10.43 6.06 -26.15
N MET A 271 9.87 6.05 -24.91
CA MET A 271 8.84 5.10 -24.53
C MET A 271 7.56 5.27 -25.37
N ILE A 272 7.04 6.49 -25.50
CA ILE A 272 5.82 6.75 -26.27
C ILE A 272 6.04 6.50 -27.76
N TYR A 273 7.21 6.88 -28.31
CA TYR A 273 7.57 6.56 -29.68
C TYR A 273 7.52 5.03 -29.95
N PHE A 274 8.13 4.25 -29.06
CA PHE A 274 8.16 2.79 -29.14
C PHE A 274 6.77 2.17 -29.00
N VAL A 275 6.02 2.55 -27.96
CA VAL A 275 4.70 2.02 -27.66
C VAL A 275 3.67 2.38 -28.73
N ASN A 276 3.74 3.58 -29.32
CA ASN A 276 2.87 4.00 -30.40
C ASN A 276 3.03 3.10 -31.64
N GLN A 277 4.27 2.69 -31.98
CA GLN A 277 4.50 1.79 -33.10
C GLN A 277 3.90 0.39 -32.88
N ILE A 278 3.88 -0.06 -31.62
CA ILE A 278 3.22 -1.31 -31.24
C ILE A 278 1.71 -1.14 -31.28
N ALA A 279 1.17 -0.07 -30.69
CA ALA A 279 -0.27 0.21 -30.63
C ALA A 279 -0.93 0.27 -32.00
N LYS A 280 -0.26 0.85 -33.01
CA LYS A 280 -0.71 0.87 -34.43
C LYS A 280 -0.89 -0.52 -35.00
N SER A 281 -0.12 -1.51 -34.55
CA SER A 281 -0.24 -2.89 -35.03
C SER A 281 -1.42 -3.64 -34.42
N PHE A 282 -2.01 -3.09 -33.33
CA PHE A 282 -3.11 -3.72 -32.57
C PHE A 282 -4.26 -2.74 -32.33
N PRO A 283 -4.94 -2.19 -33.36
CA PRO A 283 -5.91 -1.09 -33.21
C PRO A 283 -7.13 -1.44 -32.31
N ASN A 284 -7.48 -2.72 -32.20
CA ASN A 284 -8.60 -3.21 -31.40
C ASN A 284 -8.19 -3.69 -29.99
N LYS A 285 -6.95 -3.47 -29.60
CA LYS A 285 -6.41 -3.83 -28.27
C LYS A 285 -5.83 -2.59 -27.61
N THR A 286 -5.77 -2.60 -26.29
CA THR A 286 -5.14 -1.52 -25.51
C THR A 286 -3.69 -1.90 -25.17
N ILE A 287 -2.75 -1.01 -25.48
CA ILE A 287 -1.36 -1.14 -25.08
C ILE A 287 -1.14 -0.22 -23.86
N SER A 288 -0.93 -0.80 -22.70
CA SER A 288 -0.62 -0.03 -21.49
C SER A 288 0.89 0.21 -21.37
N THR A 289 1.27 1.37 -20.84
CA THR A 289 2.66 1.65 -20.46
C THR A 289 2.72 2.43 -19.17
N LEU A 290 3.89 2.46 -18.51
CA LEU A 290 4.08 3.17 -17.25
C LEU A 290 4.67 4.57 -17.49
N ALA A 291 4.04 5.56 -16.89
CA ALA A 291 4.62 6.87 -16.59
C ALA A 291 5.12 6.82 -15.14
N TYR A 292 6.34 6.31 -14.93
CA TYR A 292 6.89 5.92 -13.65
C TYR A 292 8.37 6.22 -13.57
N GLN A 293 8.83 6.79 -12.47
CA GLN A 293 10.23 7.18 -12.29
C GLN A 293 10.72 8.05 -13.47
N TYR A 294 11.69 7.58 -14.26
CA TYR A 294 12.29 8.33 -15.37
C TYR A 294 11.34 8.64 -16.54
N THR A 295 10.22 7.91 -16.66
CA THR A 295 9.18 8.16 -17.68
C THR A 295 7.97 8.91 -17.12
N ARG A 296 7.97 9.36 -15.85
CA ARG A 296 6.82 10.03 -15.23
C ARG A 296 6.51 11.38 -15.90
N LYS A 297 7.53 12.18 -16.18
CA LYS A 297 7.36 13.46 -16.88
C LYS A 297 6.85 13.23 -18.31
N PRO A 298 5.73 13.89 -18.72
CA PRO A 298 5.17 13.71 -20.06
C PRO A 298 6.12 14.23 -21.17
N PRO A 299 6.13 13.58 -22.36
CA PRO A 299 6.85 14.05 -23.53
C PRO A 299 6.02 15.07 -24.33
N ILE A 300 6.54 15.50 -25.49
CA ILE A 300 5.79 16.28 -26.48
C ILE A 300 4.88 15.38 -27.34
N THR A 301 5.40 14.22 -27.72
CA THR A 301 4.69 13.24 -28.56
C THR A 301 3.44 12.72 -27.88
N ARG A 302 2.30 12.77 -28.58
CA ARG A 302 1.03 12.24 -28.08
C ARG A 302 0.99 10.70 -28.16
N PRO A 303 0.44 10.02 -27.14
CA PRO A 303 0.09 8.61 -27.22
C PRO A 303 -1.00 8.38 -28.30
N GLU A 304 -0.95 7.21 -28.97
CA GLU A 304 -2.06 6.73 -29.80
C GLU A 304 -3.34 6.54 -28.98
N SER A 305 -4.50 6.59 -29.65
CA SER A 305 -5.80 6.54 -28.98
C SER A 305 -6.05 5.27 -28.18
N ASN A 306 -5.38 4.16 -28.50
CA ASN A 306 -5.45 2.88 -27.81
C ASN A 306 -4.27 2.64 -26.85
N VAL A 307 -3.49 3.68 -26.53
CA VAL A 307 -2.44 3.61 -25.48
C VAL A 307 -3.03 4.05 -24.15
N LEU A 308 -2.84 3.25 -23.10
CA LEU A 308 -3.24 3.53 -21.73
C LEU A 308 -1.99 3.94 -20.93
N ILE A 309 -1.93 5.18 -20.49
CA ILE A 309 -0.84 5.69 -19.64
C ILE A 309 -1.15 5.37 -18.18
N THR A 310 -0.32 4.56 -17.55
CA THR A 310 -0.40 4.31 -16.09
C THR A 310 0.57 5.23 -15.37
N LEU A 311 0.05 6.25 -14.72
CA LEU A 311 0.83 7.25 -13.97
C LEU A 311 0.91 6.86 -12.50
N CYS A 312 2.12 6.74 -11.96
CA CYS A 312 2.40 6.25 -10.62
C CYS A 312 2.81 7.38 -9.68
N SER A 313 2.23 7.43 -8.48
CA SER A 313 2.44 8.47 -7.46
C SER A 313 3.48 8.09 -6.39
N ILE A 314 4.37 7.13 -6.66
CA ILE A 314 5.22 6.47 -5.66
C ILE A 314 6.09 7.44 -4.83
N GLU A 315 6.57 8.52 -5.45
CA GLU A 315 7.49 9.48 -4.80
C GLU A 315 6.77 10.49 -3.89
N CYS A 316 5.43 10.53 -3.90
CA CYS A 316 4.68 11.54 -3.17
C CYS A 316 4.63 11.26 -1.67
N ASP A 317 4.64 12.34 -0.89
CA ASP A 317 4.34 12.31 0.54
C ASP A 317 2.88 11.87 0.77
N ARG A 318 2.67 10.98 1.73
CA ARG A 318 1.35 10.48 2.10
C ARG A 318 0.74 11.21 3.32
N SER A 319 1.47 12.15 3.92
CA SER A 319 0.97 12.96 5.04
C SER A 319 0.05 14.08 4.60
N VAL A 320 0.14 14.52 3.35
CA VAL A 320 -0.62 15.63 2.76
C VAL A 320 -1.16 15.26 1.38
N PRO A 321 -2.27 15.87 0.92
CA PRO A 321 -2.77 15.70 -0.44
C PRO A 321 -1.71 15.97 -1.51
N ILE A 322 -1.78 15.25 -2.62
CA ILE A 322 -0.80 15.37 -3.73
C ILE A 322 -0.73 16.80 -4.27
N ASP A 323 -1.86 17.50 -4.36
CA ASP A 323 -1.92 18.88 -4.84
C ASP A 323 -1.34 19.90 -3.84
N GLU A 324 -1.06 19.50 -2.61
CA GLU A 324 -0.36 20.31 -1.61
C GLU A 324 1.13 19.95 -1.54
N GLY A 325 1.47 18.67 -1.40
CA GLY A 325 2.81 18.17 -1.06
C GLY A 325 3.62 17.62 -2.23
N CYS A 326 3.01 17.31 -3.39
CA CYS A 326 3.68 16.64 -4.51
C CYS A 326 3.47 17.39 -5.84
N LYS A 327 3.94 18.63 -5.91
CA LYS A 327 3.71 19.55 -7.04
C LYS A 327 4.24 19.01 -8.38
N ASP A 328 5.34 18.28 -8.37
CA ASP A 328 5.93 17.71 -9.59
C ASP A 328 5.01 16.63 -10.18
N PHE A 329 4.46 15.75 -9.34
CA PHE A 329 3.47 14.77 -9.78
C PHE A 329 2.20 15.45 -10.31
N GLN A 330 1.68 16.47 -9.61
CA GLN A 330 0.51 17.23 -10.04
C GLN A 330 0.76 17.84 -11.44
N LYS A 331 1.93 18.42 -11.67
CA LYS A 331 2.33 18.98 -12.96
C LYS A 331 2.40 17.93 -14.05
N ASP A 332 2.98 16.76 -13.74
CA ASP A 332 3.09 15.65 -14.68
C ASP A 332 1.70 15.09 -15.03
N LEU A 333 0.80 14.93 -14.06
CA LEU A 333 -0.59 14.51 -14.28
C LEU A 333 -1.34 15.50 -15.20
N GLN A 334 -1.22 16.80 -14.94
CA GLN A 334 -1.80 17.84 -15.79
C GLN A 334 -1.22 17.83 -17.20
N GLY A 335 0.07 17.52 -17.33
CA GLY A 335 0.73 17.38 -18.63
C GLY A 335 0.19 16.18 -19.42
N TRP A 336 0.11 15.01 -18.80
CA TRP A 336 -0.48 13.82 -19.41
C TRP A 336 -1.95 13.98 -19.78
N SER A 337 -2.74 14.66 -18.93
CA SER A 337 -4.17 14.90 -19.20
C SER A 337 -4.43 15.77 -20.44
N LYS A 338 -3.44 16.59 -20.86
CA LYS A 338 -3.48 17.36 -22.12
C LYS A 338 -3.16 16.50 -23.33
N LEU A 339 -2.42 15.42 -23.15
CA LEU A 339 -1.96 14.55 -24.24
C LEU A 339 -2.98 13.43 -24.54
N THR A 340 -3.65 12.88 -23.53
CA THR A 340 -4.55 11.75 -23.69
C THR A 340 -5.71 11.79 -22.69
N GLN A 341 -6.81 11.11 -23.04
CA GLN A 341 -7.97 10.82 -22.17
C GLN A 341 -7.87 9.42 -21.54
N ASN A 342 -6.87 8.63 -21.92
CA ASN A 342 -6.68 7.26 -21.45
C ASN A 342 -5.61 7.25 -20.35
N ILE A 343 -6.00 7.65 -19.15
CA ILE A 343 -5.13 7.69 -17.98
C ILE A 343 -5.64 6.68 -16.95
N ARG A 344 -4.71 5.82 -16.51
CA ARG A 344 -4.80 5.03 -15.30
C ARG A 344 -3.91 5.65 -14.25
N ILE A 345 -4.43 5.85 -13.05
CA ILE A 345 -3.61 6.18 -11.88
C ILE A 345 -3.25 4.90 -11.13
N TRP A 346 -2.00 4.82 -10.73
CA TRP A 346 -1.52 3.87 -9.74
C TRP A 346 -1.13 4.66 -8.50
N ASP A 347 -2.06 4.74 -7.55
CA ASP A 347 -1.80 5.36 -6.26
C ASP A 347 -1.40 4.32 -5.20
N TYR A 348 -0.72 4.76 -4.16
CA TYR A 348 -0.16 3.93 -3.11
C TYR A 348 -0.72 4.38 -1.76
N THR A 349 -1.45 3.52 -1.08
CA THR A 349 -2.30 3.91 0.06
C THR A 349 -1.97 3.17 1.35
N THR A 350 -0.84 2.45 1.40
CA THR A 350 -0.41 1.70 2.59
C THR A 350 1.11 1.76 2.78
N GLN A 351 1.56 1.31 3.94
CA GLN A 351 2.97 1.11 4.27
C GLN A 351 3.41 -0.28 3.76
N PHE A 352 4.37 -0.34 2.84
CA PHE A 352 4.78 -1.60 2.19
C PHE A 352 5.92 -2.33 2.90
N THR A 353 6.73 -1.60 3.67
CA THR A 353 7.80 -2.19 4.49
C THR A 353 7.24 -2.90 5.72
N ASN A 354 6.11 -2.39 6.26
CA ASN A 354 5.48 -2.93 7.47
C ASN A 354 3.96 -2.77 7.38
N PHE A 355 3.25 -3.75 6.85
CA PHE A 355 1.80 -3.69 6.65
C PHE A 355 1.00 -3.35 7.91
N LEU A 356 1.47 -3.81 9.07
CA LEU A 356 0.81 -3.56 10.35
C LEU A 356 1.21 -2.22 11.00
N ALA A 357 2.16 -1.45 10.43
CA ALA A 357 2.52 -0.15 10.98
C ALA A 357 1.37 0.86 10.86
N PRO A 358 1.15 1.74 11.87
CA PRO A 358 0.23 2.86 11.74
C PRO A 358 0.60 3.75 10.55
N PHE A 359 -0.36 4.00 9.66
CA PHE A 359 -0.13 4.77 8.44
C PHE A 359 -1.26 5.79 8.23
N PRO A 360 -1.23 6.95 8.93
CA PRO A 360 -2.34 7.90 9.00
C PRO A 360 -2.48 8.80 7.77
N ASN A 361 -2.76 8.22 6.61
CA ASN A 361 -3.03 8.95 5.36
C ASN A 361 -4.54 9.15 5.08
N TRP A 362 -5.38 9.15 6.11
CA TRP A 362 -6.84 9.20 5.98
C TRP A 362 -7.33 10.47 5.28
N ALA A 363 -6.70 11.61 5.58
CA ALA A 363 -7.05 12.91 5.02
C ALA A 363 -6.65 13.07 3.54
N THR A 364 -5.82 12.18 2.98
CA THR A 364 -5.30 12.32 1.61
C THR A 364 -6.09 11.54 0.57
N ILE A 365 -6.80 10.48 0.96
CA ILE A 365 -7.47 9.54 0.04
C ILE A 365 -8.50 10.26 -0.85
N LYS A 366 -9.45 10.98 -0.25
CA LYS A 366 -10.50 11.68 -1.00
C LYS A 366 -9.96 12.81 -1.88
N PRO A 367 -9.11 13.75 -1.38
CA PRO A 367 -8.53 14.80 -2.21
C PRO A 367 -7.75 14.25 -3.41
N ASN A 368 -6.98 13.19 -3.21
CA ASN A 368 -6.21 12.56 -4.28
C ASN A 368 -7.13 11.96 -5.36
N ILE A 369 -8.16 11.21 -4.98
CA ILE A 369 -9.14 10.67 -5.95
C ILE A 369 -9.79 11.82 -6.74
N ASN A 370 -10.18 12.91 -6.08
CA ASN A 370 -10.75 14.07 -6.75
C ASN A 370 -9.75 14.73 -7.72
N LEU A 371 -8.48 14.86 -7.33
CA LEU A 371 -7.43 15.36 -8.21
C LEU A 371 -7.30 14.47 -9.46
N PHE A 372 -7.32 13.17 -9.32
CA PHE A 372 -7.21 12.22 -10.42
C PHE A 372 -8.40 12.31 -11.38
N VAL A 373 -9.62 12.32 -10.85
CA VAL A 373 -10.86 12.46 -11.63
C VAL A 373 -10.87 13.78 -12.41
N ASN A 374 -10.48 14.87 -11.78
CA ASN A 374 -10.42 16.20 -12.41
C ASN A 374 -9.35 16.30 -13.52
N ASN A 375 -8.44 15.33 -13.60
CA ASN A 375 -7.40 15.22 -14.60
C ASN A 375 -7.59 14.01 -15.54
N ASN A 376 -8.84 13.67 -15.86
CA ASN A 376 -9.21 12.64 -16.85
C ASN A 376 -8.86 11.19 -16.46
N ALA A 377 -8.53 10.89 -15.22
CA ALA A 377 -8.34 9.52 -14.81
C ALA A 377 -9.68 8.77 -14.84
N LYS A 378 -9.78 7.79 -15.74
CA LYS A 378 -10.96 6.90 -15.88
C LYS A 378 -10.74 5.55 -15.23
N TRP A 379 -9.50 5.21 -14.95
CA TRP A 379 -9.11 4.03 -14.22
C TRP A 379 -8.21 4.43 -13.04
N ILE A 380 -8.62 4.04 -11.83
CA ILE A 380 -7.83 4.28 -10.62
C ILE A 380 -7.58 2.93 -9.94
N PHE A 381 -6.31 2.68 -9.67
CA PHE A 381 -5.82 1.54 -8.90
C PHE A 381 -5.21 2.05 -7.60
N GLU A 382 -5.94 1.85 -6.51
CA GLU A 382 -5.47 2.11 -5.16
C GLU A 382 -4.67 0.88 -4.71
N GLN A 383 -3.34 0.97 -4.77
CA GLN A 383 -2.49 -0.09 -4.23
C GLN A 383 -2.50 -0.01 -2.71
N HIS A 384 -3.45 -0.72 -2.15
CA HIS A 384 -3.49 -1.07 -0.75
C HIS A 384 -2.67 -2.34 -0.52
N SER A 385 -2.77 -3.00 0.60
CA SER A 385 -2.16 -4.30 0.84
C SER A 385 -3.10 -5.43 0.40
N ASN A 386 -2.60 -6.38 -0.39
CA ASN A 386 -3.33 -7.63 -0.62
C ASN A 386 -3.30 -8.57 0.61
N ASN A 387 -2.62 -8.15 1.67
CA ASN A 387 -2.54 -8.81 2.95
C ASN A 387 -3.19 -7.93 4.03
N PRO A 388 -3.66 -8.50 5.13
CA PRO A 388 -4.16 -7.70 6.24
C PRO A 388 -3.10 -6.70 6.71
N SER A 389 -3.52 -5.46 6.83
CA SER A 389 -2.71 -4.32 7.21
C SER A 389 -3.45 -3.50 8.27
N GLU A 390 -2.90 -2.35 8.66
CA GLU A 390 -3.57 -1.45 9.58
C GLU A 390 -4.97 -1.09 9.09
N LEU A 391 -6.00 -1.36 9.91
CA LEU A 391 -7.42 -1.12 9.65
C LEU A 391 -7.87 -1.55 8.23
N PHE A 392 -7.42 -2.74 7.81
CA PHE A 392 -7.48 -3.25 6.44
C PHE A 392 -8.88 -3.19 5.81
N GLU A 393 -9.91 -3.61 6.55
CA GLU A 393 -11.29 -3.64 6.06
C GLU A 393 -11.84 -2.23 5.87
N LEU A 394 -11.58 -1.33 6.83
CA LEU A 394 -12.02 0.06 6.74
C LEU A 394 -11.36 0.78 5.56
N ARG A 395 -10.04 0.60 5.36
CA ARG A 395 -9.33 1.21 4.21
C ARG A 395 -9.90 0.70 2.90
N SER A 396 -10.08 -0.60 2.77
CA SER A 396 -10.67 -1.21 1.57
C SER A 396 -12.07 -0.67 1.30
N TYR A 397 -12.91 -0.56 2.34
CA TYR A 397 -14.27 -0.03 2.25
C TYR A 397 -14.28 1.45 1.85
N LEU A 398 -13.49 2.29 2.53
CA LEU A 398 -13.42 3.73 2.26
C LEU A 398 -13.00 4.01 0.81
N MET A 399 -11.93 3.36 0.34
CA MET A 399 -11.45 3.53 -1.04
C MET A 399 -12.50 3.06 -2.06
N ALA A 400 -13.16 1.92 -1.82
CA ALA A 400 -14.21 1.44 -2.71
C ALA A 400 -15.38 2.42 -2.82
N LYS A 401 -15.83 2.98 -1.69
CA LYS A 401 -16.92 3.98 -1.65
C LYS A 401 -16.53 5.28 -2.38
N LEU A 402 -15.33 5.78 -2.16
CA LEU A 402 -14.83 7.01 -2.78
C LEU A 402 -14.54 6.83 -4.28
N LEU A 403 -14.04 5.67 -4.70
CA LEU A 403 -13.87 5.36 -6.14
C LEU A 403 -15.21 5.27 -6.85
N TRP A 404 -16.26 4.78 -6.18
CA TRP A 404 -17.61 4.77 -6.71
C TRP A 404 -18.21 6.18 -6.77
N ASN A 405 -18.14 6.93 -5.69
CA ASN A 405 -18.62 8.30 -5.62
C ASN A 405 -17.63 9.21 -4.86
N PRO A 406 -16.79 9.97 -5.58
CA PRO A 406 -15.79 10.86 -4.98
C PRO A 406 -16.36 12.02 -4.14
N ASP A 407 -17.65 12.33 -4.30
CA ASP A 407 -18.30 13.41 -3.56
C ASP A 407 -18.70 13.02 -2.14
N LEU A 408 -18.69 11.72 -1.80
CA LEU A 408 -19.02 11.23 -0.47
C LEU A 408 -18.10 11.83 0.60
N ASP A 409 -18.66 12.02 1.79
CA ASP A 409 -17.92 12.49 2.95
C ASP A 409 -17.16 11.33 3.63
N SER A 410 -15.82 11.45 3.71
CA SER A 410 -14.96 10.41 4.30
C SER A 410 -15.25 10.18 5.77
N ASP A 411 -15.54 11.24 6.54
CA ASP A 411 -15.78 11.12 7.98
C ASP A 411 -17.10 10.40 8.26
N ILE A 412 -18.12 10.65 7.43
CA ILE A 412 -19.40 9.94 7.50
C ILE A 412 -19.19 8.45 7.20
N ILE A 413 -18.40 8.13 6.17
CA ILE A 413 -18.09 6.73 5.80
C ILE A 413 -17.32 6.03 6.94
N ILE A 414 -16.31 6.69 7.51
CA ILE A 414 -15.51 6.13 8.61
C ILE A 414 -16.39 5.89 9.84
N LYS A 415 -17.23 6.85 10.21
CA LYS A 415 -18.16 6.71 11.35
C LYS A 415 -19.21 5.62 11.14
N ASP A 416 -19.81 5.54 9.95
CA ASP A 416 -20.76 4.47 9.60
C ASP A 416 -20.07 3.09 9.71
N PHE A 417 -18.88 2.96 9.12
CA PHE A 417 -18.11 1.71 9.17
C PHE A 417 -17.73 1.33 10.60
N THR A 418 -17.11 2.25 11.34
CA THR A 418 -16.61 1.93 12.68
C THR A 418 -17.74 1.53 13.63
N ASN A 419 -18.87 2.19 13.57
CA ASN A 419 -20.07 1.84 14.38
C ASN A 419 -20.63 0.46 13.99
N GLY A 420 -20.77 0.18 12.71
CA GLY A 420 -21.35 -1.09 12.25
C GLY A 420 -20.39 -2.27 12.38
N TYR A 421 -19.10 -2.05 12.16
CA TYR A 421 -18.09 -3.12 12.12
C TYR A 421 -17.53 -3.48 13.51
N TYR A 422 -17.35 -2.49 14.40
CA TYR A 422 -16.79 -2.67 15.74
C TYR A 422 -17.85 -2.55 16.86
N GLY A 423 -19.12 -2.26 16.51
CA GLY A 423 -20.19 -2.10 17.50
C GLY A 423 -19.94 -0.93 18.45
N SER A 424 -20.21 -1.10 19.76
CA SER A 424 -19.97 -0.06 20.77
C SER A 424 -18.49 0.35 20.90
N GLY A 425 -17.55 -0.48 20.44
CA GLY A 425 -16.12 -0.14 20.37
C GLY A 425 -15.78 0.82 19.25
N GLY A 426 -16.67 0.99 18.26
CA GLY A 426 -16.41 1.80 17.06
C GLY A 426 -16.11 3.26 17.33
N ILE A 427 -16.70 3.85 18.36
CA ILE A 427 -16.45 5.24 18.77
C ILE A 427 -14.98 5.47 19.17
N PHE A 428 -14.36 4.52 19.84
CA PHE A 428 -12.96 4.60 20.24
C PHE A 428 -12.01 4.41 19.05
N ILE A 429 -12.36 3.54 18.09
CA ILE A 429 -11.60 3.35 16.87
C ILE A 429 -11.68 4.61 15.97
N ALA A 430 -12.86 5.21 15.83
CA ALA A 430 -13.01 6.49 15.11
C ALA A 430 -12.16 7.58 15.77
N LYS A 431 -12.15 7.67 17.11
CA LYS A 431 -11.34 8.62 17.85
C LYS A 431 -9.84 8.37 17.67
N TYR A 432 -9.40 7.12 17.61
CA TYR A 432 -8.00 6.78 17.27
C TYR A 432 -7.61 7.31 15.88
N ILE A 433 -8.47 7.14 14.87
CA ILE A 433 -8.23 7.62 13.51
C ILE A 433 -8.14 9.16 13.47
N GLU A 434 -9.07 9.84 14.12
CA GLU A 434 -9.06 11.29 14.24
C GLU A 434 -7.78 11.81 14.93
N GLU A 435 -7.40 11.18 16.04
CA GLU A 435 -6.27 11.60 16.84
C GLU A 435 -4.93 11.37 16.16
N ILE A 436 -4.70 10.17 15.60
CA ILE A 436 -3.42 9.89 14.93
C ILE A 436 -3.23 10.77 13.68
N GLN A 437 -4.32 11.09 12.97
CA GLN A 437 -4.27 12.04 11.86
C GLN A 437 -3.98 13.47 12.34
N PHE A 438 -4.58 13.89 13.46
CA PHE A 438 -4.30 15.17 14.08
C PHE A 438 -2.84 15.28 14.50
N GLN A 439 -2.29 14.29 15.18
CA GLN A 439 -0.90 14.27 15.63
C GLN A 439 0.09 14.25 14.46
N LEU A 440 -0.24 13.59 13.34
CA LEU A 440 0.55 13.67 12.12
C LEU A 440 0.53 15.10 11.53
N ASN A 441 -0.62 15.78 11.55
CA ASN A 441 -0.73 17.15 11.07
C ASN A 441 0.09 18.14 11.92
N GLU A 442 0.14 17.95 13.25
CA GLU A 442 0.99 18.74 14.15
C GLU A 442 2.48 18.46 13.96
N ALA A 443 2.86 17.28 13.47
CA ALA A 443 4.24 16.88 13.23
C ALA A 443 4.85 17.49 11.96
N LYS A 444 4.10 18.26 11.18
CA LYS A 444 4.59 18.81 9.89
C LYS A 444 5.77 19.78 10.08
N PRO A 445 6.78 19.72 9.18
CA PRO A 445 6.86 18.84 8.01
C PRO A 445 7.30 17.41 8.38
N PHE A 446 6.45 16.43 8.13
CA PHE A 446 6.76 15.00 8.26
C PHE A 446 6.45 14.31 6.93
N PHE A 447 7.45 13.63 6.34
CA PHE A 447 7.28 12.89 5.11
C PHE A 447 6.82 11.45 5.42
N LEU A 448 5.53 11.19 5.23
CA LEU A 448 4.95 9.85 5.43
C LEU A 448 5.26 8.96 4.22
N PHE A 449 6.35 8.23 4.32
CA PHE A 449 6.89 7.44 3.23
C PHE A 449 6.33 6.02 3.23
N LEU A 450 5.92 5.55 2.07
CA LEU A 450 5.33 4.21 1.90
C LEU A 450 6.31 3.04 2.15
N TYR A 451 7.61 3.33 2.15
CA TYR A 451 8.68 2.40 2.55
C TYR A 451 9.38 2.83 3.84
N GLY A 452 8.75 3.67 4.64
CA GLY A 452 9.26 4.12 5.92
C GLY A 452 9.19 3.06 7.04
N ASP A 453 9.37 3.52 8.27
CA ASP A 453 9.36 2.69 9.46
C ASP A 453 8.76 3.46 10.65
N PRO A 454 8.02 2.82 11.57
CA PRO A 454 7.48 3.49 12.76
C PRO A 454 8.52 4.24 13.60
N SER A 455 9.77 3.77 13.61
CA SER A 455 10.85 4.39 14.37
C SER A 455 11.16 5.83 13.95
N GLN A 456 10.81 6.21 12.72
CA GLN A 456 10.94 7.57 12.21
C GLN A 456 9.93 8.55 12.84
N ALA A 457 8.89 8.04 13.51
CA ALA A 457 7.81 8.83 14.10
C ALA A 457 7.74 8.76 15.65
N PHE A 458 8.71 8.12 16.32
CA PHE A 458 8.69 7.94 17.78
C PHE A 458 8.94 9.22 18.60
N ASP A 459 9.31 10.30 17.97
CA ASP A 459 9.40 11.64 18.53
C ASP A 459 8.28 12.58 18.05
N THR A 460 7.31 12.06 17.28
CA THR A 460 6.19 12.81 16.69
C THR A 460 4.86 12.10 16.94
N TYR A 461 4.11 11.74 15.90
CA TYR A 461 2.77 11.17 16.03
C TYR A 461 2.72 9.75 16.64
N LEU A 462 3.86 9.06 16.77
CA LEU A 462 4.02 7.80 17.51
C LEU A 462 4.88 7.99 18.79
N SER A 463 4.88 9.20 19.38
CA SER A 463 5.56 9.43 20.65
C SER A 463 5.08 8.47 21.75
N PRO A 464 5.86 8.24 22.80
CA PRO A 464 5.46 7.37 23.92
C PRO A 464 4.10 7.78 24.52
N GLU A 465 3.83 9.09 24.63
CA GLU A 465 2.55 9.62 25.10
C GLU A 465 1.41 9.24 24.17
N ASN A 466 1.60 9.46 22.88
CA ASN A 466 0.60 9.14 21.85
C ASN A 466 0.34 7.65 21.78
N LEU A 467 1.39 6.82 21.77
CA LEU A 467 1.25 5.35 21.78
C LEU A 467 0.47 4.84 23.00
N ASN A 468 0.74 5.40 24.19
CA ASN A 468 -0.01 5.07 25.40
C ASN A 468 -1.47 5.49 25.29
N TYR A 469 -1.75 6.64 24.71
CA TYR A 469 -3.12 7.11 24.50
C TYR A 469 -3.86 6.24 23.50
N TYR A 470 -3.25 5.92 22.36
CA TYR A 470 -3.85 5.01 21.37
C TYR A 470 -4.12 3.62 21.95
N ASP A 471 -3.18 3.06 22.70
CA ASP A 471 -3.37 1.78 23.40
C ASP A 471 -4.54 1.84 24.40
N SER A 472 -4.75 2.97 25.08
CA SER A 472 -5.90 3.17 25.98
C SER A 472 -7.23 3.15 25.22
N LEU A 473 -7.31 3.79 24.04
CA LEU A 473 -8.52 3.78 23.21
C LEU A 473 -8.88 2.36 22.76
N PHE A 474 -7.90 1.55 22.36
CA PHE A 474 -8.16 0.15 22.01
C PHE A 474 -8.57 -0.70 23.22
N LYS A 475 -8.03 -0.44 24.41
CA LYS A 475 -8.47 -1.09 25.67
C LYS A 475 -9.91 -0.72 26.00
N GLU A 476 -10.30 0.54 25.86
CA GLU A 476 -11.68 0.98 26.04
C GLU A 476 -12.63 0.36 25.00
N ALA A 477 -12.19 0.27 23.74
CA ALA A 477 -12.94 -0.39 22.67
C ALA A 477 -13.21 -1.87 23.00
N LEU A 478 -12.18 -2.62 23.43
CA LEU A 478 -12.32 -4.01 23.86
C LEU A 478 -13.22 -4.18 25.08
N ALA A 479 -13.12 -3.27 26.05
CA ALA A 479 -13.93 -3.30 27.27
C ALA A 479 -15.42 -3.00 26.99
N SER A 480 -15.73 -2.30 25.91
CA SER A 480 -17.09 -1.90 25.56
C SER A 480 -17.92 -2.97 24.85
N VAL A 481 -17.30 -4.09 24.45
CA VAL A 481 -17.95 -5.18 23.72
C VAL A 481 -17.79 -6.52 24.45
N PRO A 482 -18.71 -7.49 24.29
CA PRO A 482 -18.56 -8.81 24.88
C PRO A 482 -17.35 -9.56 24.32
N LYS A 483 -16.52 -10.17 25.18
CA LYS A 483 -15.30 -10.91 24.78
C LYS A 483 -15.53 -12.03 23.75
N GLN A 484 -16.71 -12.63 23.73
CA GLN A 484 -17.06 -13.72 22.82
C GLN A 484 -17.75 -13.24 21.55
N SER A 485 -17.84 -11.92 21.34
CA SER A 485 -18.48 -11.33 20.16
C SER A 485 -17.52 -11.25 18.98
N GLY A 486 -18.08 -11.24 17.75
CA GLY A 486 -17.31 -10.91 16.55
C GLY A 486 -16.68 -9.51 16.59
N TYR A 487 -17.32 -8.58 17.32
CA TYR A 487 -16.78 -7.22 17.53
C TYR A 487 -15.44 -7.25 18.27
N TYR A 488 -15.35 -8.05 19.34
CA TYR A 488 -14.12 -8.19 20.11
C TYR A 488 -12.95 -8.67 19.24
N ASN A 489 -13.17 -9.72 18.45
CA ASN A 489 -12.14 -10.25 17.54
C ASN A 489 -11.69 -9.22 16.48
N ARG A 490 -12.61 -8.39 15.99
CA ARG A 490 -12.28 -7.34 15.01
C ARG A 490 -11.47 -6.21 15.64
N ILE A 491 -11.76 -5.86 16.90
CA ILE A 491 -11.00 -4.85 17.65
C ILE A 491 -9.61 -5.38 18.01
N GLU A 492 -9.48 -6.65 18.46
CA GLU A 492 -8.16 -7.27 18.67
C GLU A 492 -7.29 -7.19 17.41
N ARG A 493 -7.86 -7.52 16.25
CA ARG A 493 -7.15 -7.44 14.97
C ARG A 493 -6.77 -6.00 14.60
N ALA A 494 -7.65 -5.04 14.81
CA ALA A 494 -7.37 -3.63 14.55
C ALA A 494 -6.25 -3.08 15.46
N ARG A 495 -6.15 -3.58 16.71
CA ARG A 495 -5.14 -3.19 17.69
C ARG A 495 -3.72 -3.64 17.30
N LEU A 496 -3.55 -4.66 16.46
CA LEU A 496 -2.23 -5.18 16.05
C LEU A 496 -1.28 -4.09 15.56
N SER A 497 -1.81 -3.04 14.95
CA SER A 497 -1.01 -1.90 14.47
C SER A 497 -0.34 -1.15 15.63
N ILE A 498 -1.07 -0.92 16.72
CA ILE A 498 -0.52 -0.26 17.90
C ILE A 498 0.40 -1.21 18.68
N ASP A 499 0.06 -2.48 18.76
CA ASP A 499 0.92 -3.48 19.40
C ASP A 499 2.28 -3.58 18.67
N TYR A 500 2.28 -3.58 17.34
CA TYR A 500 3.50 -3.55 16.53
C TYR A 500 4.33 -2.27 16.78
N ALA A 501 3.71 -1.09 16.74
CA ALA A 501 4.41 0.18 16.97
C ALA A 501 5.02 0.25 18.38
N ILE A 502 4.31 -0.24 19.40
CA ILE A 502 4.80 -0.30 20.77
C ILE A 502 5.96 -1.29 20.91
N LEU A 503 5.89 -2.46 20.26
CA LEU A 503 6.99 -3.43 20.25
C LEU A 503 8.26 -2.82 19.62
N GLU A 504 8.12 -2.10 18.51
CA GLU A 504 9.26 -1.41 17.88
C GLU A 504 9.80 -0.24 18.73
N ALA A 505 8.92 0.50 19.42
CA ALA A 505 9.35 1.51 20.38
C ALA A 505 10.12 0.90 21.57
N TYR A 506 9.72 -0.30 22.02
CA TYR A 506 10.50 -1.04 23.03
C TYR A 506 11.86 -1.48 22.49
N ARG A 507 11.94 -1.97 21.26
CA ARG A 507 13.19 -2.37 20.60
C ARG A 507 14.20 -1.21 20.57
N LYS A 508 13.78 -0.02 20.18
CA LYS A 508 14.61 1.20 20.18
C LYS A 508 15.14 1.57 21.57
N ASN A 509 14.45 1.14 22.62
CA ASN A 509 14.76 1.47 24.00
C ASN A 509 15.34 0.30 24.82
N PHE A 510 15.86 -0.76 24.19
CA PHE A 510 16.46 -1.90 24.92
C PHE A 510 17.68 -1.50 25.76
N SER A 511 18.37 -0.43 25.41
CA SER A 511 19.46 0.15 26.22
C SER A 511 19.01 0.84 27.51
N LYS A 512 17.73 1.26 27.60
CA LYS A 512 17.18 2.03 28.72
C LYS A 512 16.57 1.12 29.79
N GLN A 513 16.20 1.73 30.94
CA GLN A 513 15.59 1.02 32.08
C GLN A 513 14.24 0.33 31.76
N TYR A 514 13.62 0.69 30.69
CA TYR A 514 12.41 0.06 30.14
C TYR A 514 12.62 -0.16 28.63
N PRO A 515 12.38 -1.31 28.06
CA PRO A 515 11.69 -2.51 28.63
C PRO A 515 12.60 -3.48 29.42
N LEU A 516 13.91 -3.24 29.48
CA LEU A 516 14.87 -4.10 30.18
C LEU A 516 15.41 -3.39 31.42
N LYS A 517 15.21 -3.96 32.60
CA LYS A 517 15.79 -3.44 33.81
C LYS A 517 17.25 -3.87 33.91
N ARG A 518 18.17 -2.89 34.08
CA ARG A 518 19.63 -3.11 34.17
C ARG A 518 20.16 -2.70 35.50
N THR A 519 21.17 -3.43 36.00
CA THR A 519 21.97 -3.08 37.14
C THR A 519 23.42 -3.29 36.77
N LYS A 520 24.25 -2.22 36.78
CA LYS A 520 25.66 -2.24 36.35
C LYS A 520 25.84 -2.94 34.98
N ASN A 521 25.12 -2.50 33.97
CA ASN A 521 25.14 -3.03 32.60
C ASN A 521 24.63 -4.50 32.42
N LYS A 522 24.20 -5.14 33.52
CA LYS A 522 23.60 -6.48 33.47
C LYS A 522 22.09 -6.36 33.51
N VAL A 523 21.39 -6.99 32.53
CA VAL A 523 19.95 -7.11 32.57
C VAL A 523 19.54 -8.01 33.72
N THR A 524 18.71 -7.50 34.61
CA THR A 524 18.22 -8.21 35.79
C THR A 524 16.78 -8.68 35.61
N MET A 525 16.04 -8.05 34.69
CA MET A 525 14.65 -8.42 34.40
C MET A 525 14.23 -7.89 33.02
N ILE A 526 13.51 -8.71 32.27
CA ILE A 526 12.71 -8.27 31.12
C ILE A 526 11.32 -7.90 31.65
N ASN A 527 10.80 -6.74 31.26
CA ASN A 527 9.45 -6.36 31.67
C ASN A 527 8.42 -7.38 31.15
N PRO A 528 7.61 -8.02 32.01
CA PRO A 528 6.62 -9.00 31.57
C PRO A 528 5.67 -8.50 30.49
N ASN A 529 5.31 -7.22 30.51
CA ASN A 529 4.39 -6.62 29.52
C ASN A 529 4.93 -6.69 28.09
N VAL A 530 6.27 -6.71 27.90
CA VAL A 530 6.89 -6.86 26.56
C VAL A 530 6.61 -8.25 26.00
N LEU A 531 6.83 -9.27 26.85
CA LEU A 531 6.60 -10.67 26.46
C LEU A 531 5.11 -10.96 26.26
N GLU A 532 4.25 -10.44 27.16
CA GLU A 532 2.80 -10.56 27.03
C GLU A 532 2.32 -9.94 25.71
N ARG A 533 2.73 -8.70 25.41
CA ARG A 533 2.36 -8.04 24.16
C ARG A 533 2.85 -8.79 22.92
N LEU A 534 4.09 -9.32 22.95
CA LEU A 534 4.62 -10.11 21.83
C LEU A 534 3.82 -11.43 21.64
N ASN A 535 3.48 -12.10 22.74
CA ASN A 535 2.67 -13.32 22.70
C ASN A 535 1.24 -13.04 22.22
N ASP A 536 0.63 -11.93 22.66
CA ASP A 536 -0.70 -11.51 22.20
C ASP A 536 -0.68 -11.17 20.71
N PHE A 537 0.36 -10.45 20.25
CA PHE A 537 0.57 -10.14 18.84
C PHE A 537 0.67 -11.42 18.00
N ASP A 538 1.51 -12.36 18.39
CA ASP A 538 1.66 -13.67 17.73
C ASP A 538 0.34 -14.46 17.72
N HIS A 539 -0.36 -14.52 18.86
CA HIS A 539 -1.64 -15.21 18.98
C HIS A 539 -2.72 -14.62 18.04
N VAL A 540 -2.86 -13.29 18.06
CA VAL A 540 -3.90 -12.59 17.27
C VAL A 540 -3.59 -12.66 15.78
N THR A 541 -2.34 -12.56 15.36
CA THR A 541 -1.96 -12.69 13.96
C THR A 541 -2.20 -14.10 13.44
N ASN A 542 -1.84 -15.13 14.20
CA ASN A 542 -2.10 -16.53 13.86
C ASN A 542 -3.61 -16.84 13.78
N LYS A 543 -4.40 -16.36 14.75
CA LYS A 543 -5.87 -16.50 14.77
C LYS A 543 -6.56 -15.90 13.54
N ASN A 544 -5.95 -14.88 12.92
CA ASN A 544 -6.52 -14.13 11.81
C ASN A 544 -5.84 -14.40 10.44
N ASP A 545 -5.03 -15.44 10.33
CA ASP A 545 -4.27 -15.79 9.11
C ASP A 545 -3.46 -14.61 8.54
N ILE A 546 -2.85 -13.82 9.42
CA ILE A 546 -1.96 -12.72 9.05
C ILE A 546 -0.54 -13.26 8.96
N ILE A 547 -0.06 -13.50 7.76
CA ILE A 547 1.20 -14.22 7.52
C ILE A 547 2.36 -13.24 7.23
N LEU A 548 2.10 -12.17 6.50
CA LEU A 548 3.15 -11.28 5.98
C LEU A 548 3.20 -9.96 6.73
N MET A 549 4.42 -9.54 7.06
CA MET A 549 4.75 -8.22 7.60
C MET A 549 4.95 -7.19 6.48
N ASN A 550 5.41 -7.61 5.29
CA ASN A 550 5.70 -6.72 4.19
C ASN A 550 5.52 -7.40 2.81
N GLU A 551 5.65 -6.61 1.74
CA GLU A 551 5.55 -7.11 0.37
C GLU A 551 6.76 -7.94 -0.07
N MET A 552 7.89 -7.86 0.64
CA MET A 552 9.13 -8.60 0.34
C MET A 552 9.10 -10.05 0.84
N GLY A 553 7.97 -10.50 1.40
CA GLY A 553 7.81 -11.87 1.87
C GLY A 553 8.32 -12.12 3.29
N PHE A 554 8.66 -11.07 4.06
CA PHE A 554 8.97 -11.20 5.48
C PHE A 554 7.71 -11.57 6.27
N THR A 555 7.80 -12.64 7.06
CA THR A 555 6.64 -13.22 7.73
C THR A 555 6.51 -12.75 9.18
N VAL A 556 5.29 -12.90 9.74
CA VAL A 556 5.04 -12.68 11.17
C VAL A 556 5.88 -13.62 12.04
N ASP A 557 5.97 -14.89 11.69
CA ASP A 557 6.79 -15.87 12.43
C ASP A 557 8.26 -15.43 12.49
N GLN A 558 8.81 -14.97 11.37
CA GLN A 558 10.17 -14.42 11.33
C GLN A 558 10.32 -13.20 12.20
N TYR A 559 9.32 -12.29 12.21
CA TYR A 559 9.30 -11.13 13.07
C TYR A 559 9.35 -11.52 14.54
N VAL A 560 8.48 -12.43 14.98
CA VAL A 560 8.42 -12.90 16.38
C VAL A 560 9.72 -13.55 16.80
N ILE A 561 10.28 -14.43 15.97
CA ILE A 561 11.57 -15.10 16.22
C ILE A 561 12.70 -14.07 16.31
N ASN A 562 12.76 -13.12 15.37
CA ASN A 562 13.80 -12.07 15.38
C ASN A 562 13.68 -11.16 16.60
N TYR A 563 12.44 -10.84 17.02
CA TYR A 563 12.21 -10.06 18.23
C TYR A 563 12.67 -10.78 19.51
N GLN A 564 12.35 -12.08 19.62
CA GLN A 564 12.82 -12.91 20.74
C GLN A 564 14.36 -13.03 20.76
N ASN A 565 14.99 -13.17 19.60
CA ASN A 565 16.46 -13.20 19.49
C ASN A 565 17.06 -11.84 19.89
N ALA A 566 16.45 -10.73 19.48
CA ALA A 566 16.88 -9.39 19.89
C ALA A 566 16.78 -9.21 21.41
N LEU A 567 15.68 -9.62 22.05
CA LEU A 567 15.55 -9.60 23.52
C LEU A 567 16.64 -10.44 24.20
N LYS A 568 16.95 -11.60 23.66
CA LYS A 568 18.00 -12.50 24.18
C LYS A 568 19.39 -11.85 24.06
N LEU A 569 19.69 -11.23 22.92
CA LEU A 569 20.96 -10.53 22.70
C LEU A 569 21.09 -9.30 23.61
N ALA A 570 20.05 -8.45 23.67
CA ALA A 570 20.01 -7.28 24.53
C ALA A 570 20.11 -7.63 26.02
N SER A 571 19.79 -8.88 26.40
CA SER A 571 19.92 -9.36 27.80
C SER A 571 21.34 -9.77 28.18
N LYS A 572 22.26 -9.87 27.23
CA LYS A 572 23.65 -10.21 27.49
C LYS A 572 24.38 -9.07 28.20
N ASN A 573 25.45 -9.41 28.91
CA ASN A 573 26.34 -8.40 29.48
C ASN A 573 27.29 -7.91 28.39
N ASN A 574 26.98 -6.75 27.80
CA ASN A 574 27.77 -6.15 26.73
C ASN A 574 28.82 -5.18 27.30
N LEU A 575 30.10 -5.52 27.18
CA LEU A 575 31.23 -4.65 27.62
C LEU A 575 31.38 -3.42 26.70
N ALA A 576 30.80 -3.45 25.47
CA ALA A 576 30.82 -2.36 24.53
C ALA A 576 29.67 -1.34 24.75
N SER A 577 28.70 -1.61 25.64
CA SER A 577 27.58 -0.70 25.88
C SER A 577 28.04 0.73 26.24
N ASP A 578 27.51 1.73 25.51
CA ASP A 578 27.83 3.16 25.66
C ASP A 578 29.30 3.50 25.45
N LYS A 579 30.08 2.65 24.79
CA LYS A 579 31.52 2.88 24.56
C LYS A 579 31.72 3.69 23.27
N LYS A 580 32.84 4.47 23.31
CA LYS A 580 33.20 5.33 22.17
C LYS A 580 33.54 4.51 20.95
N VAL A 581 32.90 4.87 19.84
CA VAL A 581 33.14 4.30 18.50
C VAL A 581 33.91 5.30 17.65
N SER A 582 34.91 4.80 16.90
CA SER A 582 35.63 5.55 15.89
C SER A 582 35.51 4.82 14.57
N LEU A 583 34.85 5.44 13.59
CA LEU A 583 34.72 4.87 12.24
C LEU A 583 35.99 5.24 11.42
N LEU A 584 36.51 4.26 10.70
CA LEU A 584 37.58 4.42 9.71
C LEU A 584 37.05 4.57 8.28
N THR A 585 35.78 4.23 8.07
CA THR A 585 34.99 4.42 6.86
C THR A 585 33.78 5.28 7.19
N ASN A 586 33.20 5.94 6.17
CA ASN A 586 32.08 6.85 6.40
C ASN A 586 30.73 6.16 6.12
N PRO A 587 29.82 6.17 7.09
CA PRO A 587 28.44 5.74 6.84
C PRO A 587 27.72 6.75 5.94
N LYS A 588 26.60 6.32 5.38
CA LYS A 588 25.72 7.18 4.57
C LYS A 588 24.43 7.49 5.31
N LYS A 589 23.98 8.73 5.14
CA LYS A 589 22.74 9.22 5.73
C LYS A 589 21.50 8.61 5.07
N TYR A 590 21.17 7.39 5.47
CA TYR A 590 19.92 6.77 5.06
C TYR A 590 19.05 6.41 6.27
N ALA A 591 19.62 5.74 7.25
CA ALA A 591 18.96 5.43 8.52
C ALA A 591 19.56 6.27 9.67
N ASN A 592 20.87 6.18 9.86
CA ASN A 592 21.61 6.87 10.91
C ASN A 592 23.07 7.08 10.48
N GLU A 593 23.69 8.17 10.90
CA GLU A 593 25.12 8.45 10.71
C GLU A 593 25.91 8.43 12.04
N ASP A 594 25.19 8.28 13.19
CA ASP A 594 25.82 8.27 14.49
C ASP A 594 26.59 6.95 14.72
N PRO A 595 27.92 6.96 14.91
CA PRO A 595 28.69 5.77 15.20
C PRO A 595 28.22 5.02 16.45
N GLN A 596 27.57 5.71 17.39
CA GLN A 596 27.09 5.13 18.65
C GLN A 596 26.00 4.08 18.46
N VAL A 597 25.37 3.99 17.27
CA VAL A 597 24.47 2.87 16.91
C VAL A 597 25.12 1.51 17.13
N LEU A 598 26.46 1.41 17.00
CA LEU A 598 27.17 0.15 17.24
C LEU A 598 27.32 -0.19 18.74
N THR A 599 26.94 0.71 19.66
CA THR A 599 27.16 0.53 21.13
C THR A 599 26.04 1.10 22.01
N ASP A 600 24.92 1.57 21.43
CA ASP A 600 23.82 2.22 22.13
C ASP A 600 22.86 1.23 22.82
N GLY A 601 23.06 -0.07 22.61
CA GLY A 601 22.26 -1.16 23.18
C GLY A 601 20.92 -1.39 22.46
N ALA A 602 20.60 -0.63 21.41
CA ALA A 602 19.46 -0.88 20.56
C ALA A 602 19.81 -1.90 19.47
N LEU A 603 18.90 -2.82 19.19
CA LEU A 603 19.10 -3.82 18.15
C LEU A 603 18.27 -3.50 16.91
N GLY A 604 18.85 -3.77 15.74
CA GLY A 604 18.21 -3.52 14.47
C GLY A 604 16.90 -4.28 14.28
N GLY A 605 15.92 -3.61 13.68
CA GLY A 605 14.68 -4.21 13.24
C GLY A 605 14.79 -4.76 11.81
N ASN A 606 13.66 -5.21 11.25
CA ASN A 606 13.61 -5.77 9.89
C ASN A 606 13.60 -4.71 8.77
N SER A 607 13.54 -3.45 9.14
CA SER A 607 13.69 -2.30 8.27
C SER A 607 15.06 -1.66 8.49
N PHE A 608 15.74 -1.27 7.41
CA PHE A 608 17.02 -0.57 7.50
C PHE A 608 16.94 0.83 8.16
N TYR A 609 15.73 1.35 8.43
CA TYR A 609 15.51 2.55 9.24
C TYR A 609 15.58 2.30 10.75
N SER A 610 15.42 1.05 11.19
CA SER A 610 15.27 0.71 12.59
C SER A 610 16.60 0.27 13.22
N ASN A 611 17.33 1.20 13.81
CA ASN A 611 18.57 1.00 14.58
C ASN A 611 19.74 0.35 13.80
N TRP A 612 19.97 0.79 12.59
CA TRP A 612 21.06 0.34 11.73
C TRP A 612 22.01 1.47 11.34
N LEU A 613 23.28 1.15 11.23
CA LEU A 613 24.32 2.01 10.64
C LEU A 613 24.65 1.48 9.24
N GLY A 614 24.46 2.30 8.18
CA GLY A 614 24.54 1.89 6.78
C GLY A 614 25.76 2.42 6.04
N PHE A 615 26.37 1.56 5.18
CA PHE A 615 27.53 1.87 4.34
C PHE A 615 27.20 1.55 2.89
N GLU A 616 27.33 2.55 2.00
CA GLU A 616 27.00 2.44 0.58
C GLU A 616 28.25 2.33 -0.27
N GLY A 617 28.47 1.18 -0.91
CA GLY A 617 29.60 0.92 -1.80
C GLY A 617 30.96 0.91 -1.11
N ASN A 618 31.00 0.92 0.21
CA ASN A 618 32.21 0.84 1.01
C ASN A 618 32.05 -0.10 2.20
N ASP A 619 33.16 -0.52 2.80
CA ASP A 619 33.20 -1.43 3.94
C ASP A 619 32.77 -0.74 5.24
N LEU A 620 32.25 -1.51 6.20
CA LEU A 620 32.28 -1.14 7.62
C LEU A 620 33.71 -1.34 8.12
N ASP A 621 34.30 -0.34 8.76
CA ASP A 621 35.54 -0.44 9.52
C ASP A 621 35.45 0.47 10.78
N ALA A 622 35.32 -0.16 11.94
CA ALA A 622 35.05 0.53 13.19
C ALA A 622 35.94 0.04 14.32
N ILE A 623 36.40 0.98 15.18
CA ILE A 623 37.14 0.72 16.39
C ILE A 623 36.32 1.16 17.60
N ILE A 624 36.15 0.26 18.58
CA ILE A 624 35.45 0.51 19.84
C ILE A 624 36.49 0.53 20.97
N ASP A 625 36.53 1.58 21.81
CA ASP A 625 37.36 1.70 22.98
C ASP A 625 36.56 1.28 24.24
N LEU A 626 36.95 0.19 24.90
CA LEU A 626 36.34 -0.30 26.13
C LEU A 626 36.74 0.48 27.39
N ASP A 627 37.45 1.61 27.22
CA ASP A 627 38.05 2.50 28.25
C ASP A 627 39.20 1.87 29.06
N SER A 628 39.15 0.56 29.28
CA SER A 628 40.16 -0.18 30.03
C SER A 628 40.32 -1.59 29.46
N ILE A 629 41.44 -2.24 29.83
CA ILE A 629 41.67 -3.63 29.43
C ILE A 629 40.63 -4.53 30.09
N GLN A 630 39.86 -5.24 29.29
CA GLN A 630 38.82 -6.21 29.66
C GLN A 630 39.23 -7.63 29.25
N VAL A 631 38.64 -8.62 29.90
CA VAL A 631 38.74 -10.03 29.48
C VAL A 631 37.55 -10.33 28.56
N ILE A 632 37.85 -10.73 27.35
CA ILE A 632 36.84 -10.93 26.28
C ILE A 632 36.74 -12.41 25.97
N ASN A 633 35.51 -12.91 25.91
CA ASN A 633 35.21 -14.31 25.56
C ASN A 633 34.62 -14.46 24.17
N ASN A 634 33.76 -13.50 23.78
CA ASN A 634 33.07 -13.57 22.50
C ASN A 634 32.81 -12.17 21.94
N LEU A 635 32.82 -12.05 20.61
CA LEU A 635 32.47 -10.87 19.85
C LEU A 635 31.33 -11.23 18.87
N SER A 636 30.30 -10.42 18.75
CA SER A 636 29.22 -10.64 17.76
C SER A 636 28.63 -9.35 17.26
N LEU A 637 28.25 -9.33 15.99
CA LEU A 637 27.63 -8.20 15.30
C LEU A 637 26.58 -8.72 14.32
N ASN A 638 25.41 -8.08 14.27
CA ASN A 638 24.37 -8.42 13.32
C ASN A 638 24.50 -7.60 12.03
N PHE A 639 24.07 -8.20 10.93
CA PHE A 639 23.91 -7.54 9.65
C PHE A 639 22.52 -7.82 9.08
N LEU A 640 21.97 -6.82 8.37
CA LEU A 640 20.68 -6.89 7.70
C LEU A 640 20.86 -7.23 6.22
N GLN A 641 19.97 -8.08 5.67
CA GLN A 641 19.81 -8.25 4.22
C GLN A 641 18.38 -7.88 3.81
N VAL A 642 18.26 -6.99 2.82
CA VAL A 642 17.02 -6.70 2.10
C VAL A 642 17.35 -6.67 0.61
N THR A 643 17.33 -7.83 0.00
CA THR A 643 17.88 -8.04 -1.35
C THR A 643 17.28 -7.07 -2.37
N ASN A 644 15.97 -6.86 -2.39
CA ASN A 644 15.32 -5.94 -3.32
C ASN A 644 15.78 -4.47 -3.20
N HIS A 645 16.32 -4.08 -2.05
CA HIS A 645 16.81 -2.71 -1.81
C HIS A 645 18.34 -2.59 -1.92
N ILE A 646 18.98 -3.58 -2.56
CA ILE A 646 20.45 -3.63 -2.75
C ILE A 646 21.19 -3.69 -1.40
N VAL A 647 20.54 -4.22 -0.36
CA VAL A 647 21.15 -4.45 0.95
C VAL A 647 21.54 -5.91 1.05
N PHE A 648 22.83 -6.17 1.25
CA PHE A 648 23.38 -7.52 1.32
C PHE A 648 24.16 -7.72 2.61
N TYR A 649 24.28 -8.97 3.05
CA TYR A 649 25.27 -9.31 4.08
C TYR A 649 26.66 -9.02 3.57
N PRO A 650 27.62 -8.66 4.47
CA PRO A 650 29.02 -8.54 4.07
C PRO A 650 29.54 -9.85 3.49
N LEU A 651 30.46 -9.78 2.53
CA LEU A 651 31.14 -10.96 1.98
C LEU A 651 31.89 -11.73 3.08
N GLN A 652 32.45 -10.97 4.01
CA GLN A 652 33.22 -11.50 5.14
C GLN A 652 33.20 -10.48 6.29
N VAL A 653 33.37 -11.01 7.51
CA VAL A 653 33.56 -10.22 8.72
C VAL A 653 34.84 -10.64 9.41
N GLN A 654 35.65 -9.66 9.82
CA GLN A 654 36.89 -9.88 10.59
C GLN A 654 36.83 -9.09 11.87
N PHE A 655 37.18 -9.74 12.97
CA PHE A 655 37.39 -9.11 14.27
C PHE A 655 38.86 -9.05 14.61
N GLU A 656 39.27 -7.95 15.24
CA GLU A 656 40.61 -7.73 15.74
C GLU A 656 40.53 -7.15 17.15
N ILE A 657 41.53 -7.45 18.01
CA ILE A 657 41.65 -6.90 19.36
C ILE A 657 43.00 -6.26 19.58
N SER A 658 43.05 -5.22 20.40
CA SER A 658 44.31 -4.55 20.77
C SER A 658 44.29 -4.06 22.20
N ARG A 659 45.46 -3.90 22.82
CA ARG A 659 45.65 -3.28 24.15
C ARG A 659 46.00 -1.81 24.03
N ASP A 660 46.60 -1.37 22.93
CA ASP A 660 47.23 -0.07 22.74
C ASP A 660 46.75 0.69 21.48
N SER A 661 45.85 0.14 20.73
CA SER A 661 45.34 0.63 19.42
C SER A 661 46.38 0.68 18.28
N VAL A 662 47.56 0.11 18.49
CA VAL A 662 48.69 0.08 17.55
C VAL A 662 48.95 -1.35 17.07
N SER A 663 49.08 -2.27 18.04
CA SER A 663 49.33 -3.68 17.77
C SER A 663 48.03 -4.48 17.81
N TRP A 664 47.65 -5.06 16.68
CA TRP A 664 46.39 -5.75 16.53
C TRP A 664 46.60 -7.27 16.42
N LYS A 665 45.76 -8.01 17.14
CA LYS A 665 45.63 -9.45 17.00
C LYS A 665 44.35 -9.72 16.21
N SER A 666 44.52 -10.22 14.99
CA SER A 666 43.40 -10.61 14.09
C SER A 666 42.93 -12.03 14.41
N PHE A 667 41.62 -12.25 14.27
CA PHE A 667 40.98 -13.56 14.32
C PHE A 667 40.68 -14.08 12.91
N PRO A 668 40.34 -15.36 12.74
CA PRO A 668 39.97 -15.91 11.47
C PRO A 668 38.82 -15.13 10.83
N ILE A 669 38.89 -14.92 9.53
CA ILE A 669 37.83 -14.30 8.74
C ILE A 669 36.60 -15.22 8.75
N ILE A 670 35.44 -14.64 9.05
CA ILE A 670 34.14 -15.31 8.97
C ILE A 670 33.56 -15.01 7.60
N LEU A 671 33.50 -16.02 6.72
CA LEU A 671 32.93 -15.88 5.39
C LEU A 671 31.40 -15.92 5.45
N ASN A 672 30.75 -15.14 4.61
CA ASN A 672 29.34 -15.32 4.34
C ASN A 672 29.15 -16.56 3.47
N GLU A 673 28.53 -17.60 4.01
CA GLU A 673 28.28 -18.86 3.29
C GLU A 673 27.08 -18.78 2.34
N LEU A 674 26.29 -17.70 2.41
CA LEU A 674 25.13 -17.52 1.53
C LEU A 674 25.59 -17.08 0.13
N SER A 675 25.38 -17.95 -0.84
CA SER A 675 25.55 -17.63 -2.25
C SER A 675 24.60 -16.50 -2.66
N LEU A 676 25.13 -15.38 -3.15
CA LEU A 676 24.35 -14.29 -3.73
C LEU A 676 23.75 -14.79 -5.05
N SER A 677 22.43 -14.95 -5.07
CA SER A 677 21.67 -15.42 -6.23
C SER A 677 20.30 -14.74 -6.27
N PRO A 678 19.56 -14.76 -7.39
CA PRO A 678 18.18 -14.28 -7.45
C PRO A 678 17.22 -14.96 -6.47
N LYS A 679 17.64 -16.10 -5.89
CA LYS A 679 16.89 -16.86 -4.89
C LYS A 679 17.35 -16.58 -3.46
N SER A 680 18.28 -15.65 -3.24
CA SER A 680 18.70 -15.23 -1.90
C SER A 680 17.51 -14.71 -1.11
N LYS A 681 17.54 -14.92 0.23
CA LYS A 681 16.51 -14.37 1.11
C LYS A 681 16.36 -12.86 0.90
N VAL A 682 15.13 -12.40 0.79
CA VAL A 682 14.82 -11.00 0.50
C VAL A 682 14.85 -10.11 1.75
N ASN A 683 14.63 -10.68 2.96
CA ASN A 683 14.68 -9.92 4.21
C ASN A 683 15.04 -10.85 5.37
N ASP A 684 16.19 -10.60 6.02
CA ASP A 684 16.65 -11.39 7.17
C ASP A 684 17.78 -10.67 7.95
N ILE A 685 18.04 -11.12 9.20
CA ILE A 685 19.12 -10.63 10.04
C ILE A 685 20.02 -11.82 10.36
N GLN A 686 21.34 -11.63 10.17
CA GLN A 686 22.36 -12.67 10.48
C GLN A 686 23.37 -12.12 11.49
N THR A 687 23.67 -12.93 12.50
CA THR A 687 24.73 -12.67 13.49
C THR A 687 26.04 -13.31 13.04
N PHE A 688 27.11 -12.53 12.97
CA PHE A 688 28.48 -13.00 12.80
C PHE A 688 29.16 -12.99 14.15
N SER A 689 29.74 -14.14 14.59
CA SER A 689 30.28 -14.29 15.93
C SER A 689 31.67 -14.91 15.90
N GLN A 690 32.56 -14.38 16.79
CA GLN A 690 33.94 -14.84 16.97
C GLN A 690 34.20 -15.20 18.45
N VAL A 691 34.55 -16.47 18.68
CA VAL A 691 35.04 -16.89 20.02
C VAL A 691 36.49 -16.42 20.24
N VAL A 692 36.72 -15.74 21.34
CA VAL A 692 38.03 -15.07 21.67
C VAL A 692 38.79 -15.79 22.75
N ASN A 693 38.14 -16.57 23.62
CA ASN A 693 38.78 -17.43 24.65
C ASN A 693 39.60 -16.69 25.72
N LYS A 694 38.96 -15.75 26.41
CA LYS A 694 39.56 -15.00 27.57
C LYS A 694 40.77 -14.14 27.20
N GLU A 695 40.82 -13.58 26.03
CA GLU A 695 41.85 -12.62 25.64
C GLU A 695 41.67 -11.27 26.37
N LYS A 696 42.76 -10.58 26.59
CA LYS A 696 42.78 -9.26 27.23
C LYS A 696 42.95 -8.15 26.20
N ALA A 697 41.97 -7.29 26.06
CA ALA A 697 42.03 -6.14 25.16
C ALA A 697 41.28 -4.93 25.71
N ARG A 698 41.64 -3.75 25.21
CA ARG A 698 40.94 -2.48 25.41
C ARG A 698 40.19 -2.07 24.13
N TYR A 699 40.77 -2.34 22.97
CA TYR A 699 40.20 -1.91 21.69
C TYR A 699 39.73 -3.12 20.91
N ILE A 700 38.54 -2.99 20.30
CA ILE A 700 37.95 -3.95 19.38
C ILE A 700 37.83 -3.28 18.03
N ARG A 701 38.31 -3.91 16.97
CA ARG A 701 38.05 -3.49 15.60
C ARG A 701 37.20 -4.55 14.88
N VAL A 702 36.23 -4.09 14.14
CA VAL A 702 35.39 -4.93 13.28
C VAL A 702 35.40 -4.40 11.86
N ILE A 703 35.62 -5.30 10.89
CA ILE A 703 35.64 -5.03 9.47
C ILE A 703 34.59 -5.91 8.80
N GLY A 704 33.65 -5.28 8.08
CA GLY A 704 32.63 -5.97 7.27
C GLY A 704 32.79 -5.57 5.82
N SER A 705 33.20 -6.53 4.95
CA SER A 705 33.50 -6.23 3.55
C SER A 705 32.24 -6.19 2.69
N ASN A 706 31.99 -5.04 2.07
CA ASN A 706 30.88 -4.82 1.12
C ASN A 706 31.16 -5.48 -0.23
N ILE A 707 30.15 -5.95 -0.93
CA ILE A 707 30.29 -6.39 -2.33
C ILE A 707 30.48 -5.21 -3.30
N GLU A 708 30.40 -3.98 -2.80
CA GLU A 708 30.54 -2.69 -3.47
C GLU A 708 29.42 -2.35 -4.47
N LYS A 709 29.03 -3.29 -5.32
CA LYS A 709 28.01 -3.09 -6.35
C LYS A 709 27.02 -4.26 -6.42
N ALA A 710 25.78 -3.93 -6.75
CA ALA A 710 24.75 -4.93 -6.99
C ALA A 710 25.15 -5.89 -8.11
N PRO A 711 24.92 -7.22 -7.96
CA PRO A 711 25.24 -8.23 -8.97
C PRO A 711 24.49 -8.00 -10.28
N LEU A 712 25.03 -8.53 -11.40
CA LEU A 712 24.42 -8.36 -12.73
C LEU A 712 23.00 -8.92 -12.85
N TRP A 713 22.63 -9.91 -12.03
CA TRP A 713 21.27 -10.48 -11.99
C TRP A 713 20.27 -9.59 -11.24
N HIS A 714 20.76 -8.59 -10.49
CA HIS A 714 19.89 -7.72 -9.70
C HIS A 714 19.31 -6.61 -10.58
N HIS A 715 18.05 -6.20 -10.34
CA HIS A 715 17.41 -5.10 -11.09
C HIS A 715 18.16 -3.76 -10.95
N GLY A 716 18.92 -3.56 -9.86
CA GLY A 716 19.82 -2.45 -9.64
C GLY A 716 21.28 -2.74 -10.03
N ALA A 717 21.55 -3.63 -11.01
CA ALA A 717 22.91 -4.00 -11.40
C ALA A 717 23.83 -2.79 -11.58
N ASP A 718 25.06 -2.89 -11.12
CA ASP A 718 26.11 -1.85 -11.13
C ASP A 718 25.83 -0.62 -10.21
N LEU A 719 24.68 -0.54 -9.54
CA LEU A 719 24.45 0.46 -8.49
C LEU A 719 25.23 0.09 -7.21
N PRO A 720 25.63 1.08 -6.39
CA PRO A 720 26.29 0.81 -5.12
C PRO A 720 25.44 -0.09 -4.23
N SER A 721 26.06 -1.09 -3.61
CA SER A 721 25.39 -1.95 -2.63
C SER A 721 25.52 -1.40 -1.22
N TRP A 722 24.62 -1.84 -0.35
CA TRP A 722 24.60 -1.46 1.05
C TRP A 722 24.93 -2.64 1.94
N ILE A 723 25.67 -2.35 3.04
CA ILE A 723 25.69 -3.18 4.24
C ILE A 723 25.17 -2.38 5.42
N PHE A 724 24.42 -3.03 6.33
CA PHE A 724 23.86 -2.43 7.53
C PHE A 724 24.25 -3.26 8.74
N ALA A 725 24.85 -2.61 9.73
CA ALA A 725 25.26 -3.20 11.00
C ALA A 725 24.53 -2.54 12.19
N ASP A 726 24.23 -3.29 13.25
CA ASP A 726 23.64 -2.78 14.48
C ASP A 726 24.63 -2.84 15.66
N GLU A 727 24.22 -3.33 16.79
CA GLU A 727 24.96 -3.37 18.06
C GLU A 727 26.10 -4.39 18.06
N LEU A 728 27.34 -3.94 18.35
CA LEU A 728 28.47 -4.82 18.68
C LEU A 728 28.33 -5.34 20.11
N ILE A 729 28.26 -6.64 20.27
CA ILE A 729 28.17 -7.30 21.54
C ILE A 729 29.54 -7.90 21.90
N VAL A 730 30.12 -7.46 23.02
CA VAL A 730 31.39 -7.89 23.57
C VAL A 730 31.16 -8.55 24.93
N GLU A 731 31.40 -9.88 25.03
CA GLU A 731 31.19 -10.69 26.24
C GLU A 731 32.48 -11.11 26.91
#